data_4b5c5b0f416788deda1b06cfdb6cb181
#
_entry.id   4b5c5b0f416788deda1b06cfdb6cb181
#
_cell.length_a   1.000
_cell.length_b   1.000
_cell.length_c   1.000
_cell.angle_alpha   90.00
_cell.angle_beta   90.00
_cell.angle_gamma   90.00
#
_symmetry.space_group_name_H-M   'P 1'
#
loop_
_entity.id
_entity.type
_entity.pdbx_description
1 polymer ?
#
loop_
_entity_poly.entity_id
_entity_poly.type
_entity_poly.pdbx_seq_one_letter_code
_entity_poly.pdbx_strand_id
1 'polypeptide(L)'
;MTRTITFVPAHADRPCIRAHGDSVIFSAVFRGSQAHGLQLIHIPDGETVYIPLTEEYRTGRVYSVRISPFHAEEWLYRYRNGDLWVPDPHATGIRRIRIEAAGDFLPAGSGKEETGAVEVTACCCAPLRVKELFPDGPERPLPPASWQDQVVYSLHVKGLTAAMPASFPGRGTFAGVTAMVPYLKDLGITAVEIMPVYMPLPDRNRTRPFRTMQEALGAWPVSPQGDPLRDMKERPNYWGFGRGLYYALRPDYGNQEEFARMIRALHSAGIRVLLQIFFDKGMQAAQQIDVLTWYVERYGVDGFRLLGHTLSAEAIASAPSLEDTALLSGNFPFDQLREALEAEDQLYSENLENLRPQTLAPENQKDNPEEDSDGTPVMQVAASVRRGGAVVAHKPAQFPNLLTCGDEFQTLLRRFVKSDDYVMQDFLKEFLSVPEEHGALRYVTSYEGFTLADLVSYTERHNEANGEFGLDGRADNYSWNCGEEGETDDAGILSLRRRQMRNFLTLLLLAQGTPMLHQGDERCNSQGGNNNPYCQDNEISWVDWTPSAEKAGMTAFTAALLAFRRDHPVFHSSRPFQYIDTLGIGHPDVSLHGEEAWKPDLGPFSHSIGIAFCENYALSERKKNQPASLLYLAVNMYWKELSLALPKLPPNYIWKVILDTETEEGFLQTPVTPGDQHYVRTAPRSIRILRAVLDVDAIVRQFRRERLASVPRAALLKDQRSASFRSMHRSPDAGHRRAVGRTPAALRRIRRLTR
;
A
#
# COMPACT_ATOMS: atom_id res chain seq x y z
N MET A 1 33.44 -13.16 -41.74
CA MET A 1 34.67 -13.42 -40.94
C MET A 1 34.25 -14.33 -39.82
N THR A 2 34.70 -15.57 -39.81
CA THR A 2 34.44 -16.51 -38.74
C THR A 2 35.09 -15.99 -37.46
N ARG A 3 34.28 -15.59 -36.51
CA ARG A 3 34.79 -15.13 -35.19
C ARG A 3 35.36 -16.34 -34.46
N THR A 4 36.68 -16.38 -34.31
CA THR A 4 37.31 -17.48 -33.56
C THR A 4 37.16 -17.21 -32.06
N ILE A 5 36.13 -17.80 -31.45
CA ILE A 5 35.92 -17.80 -30.00
C ILE A 5 36.63 -19.04 -29.46
N THR A 6 37.48 -18.86 -28.44
CA THR A 6 38.10 -19.99 -27.75
C THR A 6 37.39 -20.20 -26.41
N PHE A 7 37.17 -21.46 -26.04
CA PHE A 7 36.58 -21.84 -24.78
C PHE A 7 37.46 -22.82 -24.04
N VAL A 8 37.66 -22.62 -22.76
CA VAL A 8 38.48 -23.45 -21.89
C VAL A 8 37.79 -23.70 -20.55
N PRO A 9 38.08 -24.82 -19.85
CA PRO A 9 37.62 -25.02 -18.49
C PRO A 9 38.00 -23.87 -17.57
N ALA A 10 37.11 -23.50 -16.64
CA ALA A 10 37.30 -22.49 -15.69
C ALA A 10 36.90 -22.98 -14.28
N HIS A 11 37.35 -22.31 -13.25
CA HIS A 11 36.94 -22.61 -11.87
C HIS A 11 36.06 -21.46 -11.37
N ALA A 12 34.86 -21.79 -10.91
CA ALA A 12 33.97 -20.88 -10.20
C ALA A 12 33.39 -21.60 -8.98
N ASP A 13 33.41 -20.90 -7.87
CA ASP A 13 32.84 -21.35 -6.58
C ASP A 13 31.33 -21.17 -6.50
N ARG A 14 30.75 -20.34 -7.39
CA ARG A 14 29.30 -20.05 -7.46
C ARG A 14 28.81 -20.06 -8.89
N PRO A 15 27.55 -20.49 -9.13
CA PRO A 15 26.89 -20.28 -10.42
C PRO A 15 26.76 -18.77 -10.69
N CYS A 16 27.34 -18.30 -11.77
CA CYS A 16 27.26 -16.90 -12.18
C CYS A 16 27.85 -16.67 -13.55
N ILE A 17 27.58 -15.47 -14.11
CA ILE A 17 28.37 -14.93 -15.23
C ILE A 17 29.35 -13.91 -14.66
N ARG A 18 30.63 -14.05 -14.96
CA ARG A 18 31.68 -13.10 -14.54
C ARG A 18 32.45 -12.62 -15.74
N ALA A 19 32.45 -11.31 -15.98
CA ALA A 19 33.34 -10.68 -16.92
C ALA A 19 34.76 -10.56 -16.33
N HIS A 20 35.76 -10.89 -17.12
CA HIS A 20 37.17 -10.78 -16.73
C HIS A 20 38.00 -10.29 -17.92
N GLY A 21 38.19 -8.98 -18.02
CA GLY A 21 38.83 -8.35 -19.20
C GLY A 21 37.95 -8.55 -20.44
N ASP A 22 38.58 -9.14 -21.50
CA ASP A 22 37.94 -9.52 -22.75
C ASP A 22 37.32 -10.94 -22.75
N SER A 23 37.23 -11.56 -21.59
CA SER A 23 36.66 -12.90 -21.41
C SER A 23 35.47 -12.89 -20.45
N VAL A 24 34.59 -13.88 -20.60
CA VAL A 24 33.46 -14.14 -19.72
C VAL A 24 33.48 -15.59 -19.23
N ILE A 25 33.26 -15.79 -17.93
CA ILE A 25 33.10 -17.12 -17.33
C ILE A 25 31.60 -17.36 -17.13
N PHE A 26 31.12 -18.45 -17.73
CA PHE A 26 29.79 -18.98 -17.50
C PHE A 26 29.89 -20.14 -16.53
N SER A 27 29.06 -20.15 -15.50
CA SER A 27 29.02 -21.25 -14.53
C SER A 27 27.60 -21.60 -14.12
N ALA A 28 27.30 -22.89 -14.07
CA ALA A 28 25.99 -23.42 -13.71
C ALA A 28 26.07 -24.71 -12.91
N VAL A 29 25.03 -25.00 -12.16
CA VAL A 29 24.84 -26.25 -11.41
C VAL A 29 23.73 -27.05 -12.07
N PHE A 30 24.01 -28.27 -12.48
CA PHE A 30 23.02 -29.20 -12.97
C PHE A 30 22.79 -30.35 -12.00
N ARG A 31 21.55 -30.85 -11.98
CA ARG A 31 21.19 -32.05 -11.23
C ARG A 31 21.00 -33.22 -12.21
N GLY A 32 21.55 -34.37 -11.84
CA GLY A 32 21.43 -35.59 -12.65
C GLY A 32 22.68 -35.89 -13.46
N SER A 33 22.64 -37.01 -14.19
CA SER A 33 23.75 -37.52 -15.03
C SER A 33 23.49 -37.31 -16.53
N GLN A 34 22.59 -36.41 -16.88
CA GLN A 34 22.23 -36.13 -18.29
C GLN A 34 23.29 -35.23 -18.94
N ALA A 35 23.34 -35.20 -20.26
CA ALA A 35 24.22 -34.32 -21.00
C ALA A 35 23.84 -32.83 -20.72
N HIS A 36 24.85 -32.03 -20.50
CA HIS A 36 24.68 -30.59 -20.23
C HIS A 36 25.37 -29.78 -21.33
N GLY A 37 24.90 -28.55 -21.56
CA GLY A 37 25.50 -27.69 -22.56
C GLY A 37 25.17 -26.24 -22.37
N LEU A 38 25.99 -25.38 -22.96
CA LEU A 38 25.78 -23.94 -23.07
C LEU A 38 25.59 -23.58 -24.54
N GLN A 39 24.50 -22.91 -24.86
CA GLN A 39 24.32 -22.30 -26.17
C GLN A 39 24.47 -20.79 -26.04
N LEU A 40 25.28 -20.22 -26.92
CA LEU A 40 25.40 -18.82 -27.16
C LEU A 40 24.64 -18.43 -28.42
N ILE A 41 23.98 -17.28 -28.41
CA ILE A 41 23.21 -16.77 -29.56
C ILE A 41 23.69 -15.36 -29.83
N HIS A 42 24.26 -15.11 -30.99
CA HIS A 42 24.71 -13.79 -31.40
C HIS A 42 23.53 -12.90 -31.80
N ILE A 43 23.38 -11.76 -31.21
CA ILE A 43 22.20 -10.90 -31.36
C ILE A 43 22.06 -10.34 -32.78
N PRO A 44 23.13 -9.83 -33.42
CA PRO A 44 23.03 -9.18 -34.73
C PRO A 44 22.60 -10.08 -35.88
N ASP A 45 23.02 -11.35 -35.89
CA ASP A 45 22.81 -12.25 -37.02
C ASP A 45 22.11 -13.59 -36.68
N GLY A 46 21.87 -13.85 -35.37
CA GLY A 46 21.25 -15.08 -34.90
C GLY A 46 22.16 -16.30 -34.95
N GLU A 47 23.46 -16.13 -35.26
CA GLU A 47 24.43 -17.25 -35.26
C GLU A 47 24.48 -17.89 -33.87
N THR A 48 24.51 -19.22 -33.81
CA THR A 48 24.51 -19.96 -32.55
C THR A 48 25.79 -20.80 -32.41
N VAL A 49 26.34 -20.79 -31.19
CA VAL A 49 27.50 -21.62 -30.81
C VAL A 49 27.08 -22.51 -29.66
N TYR A 50 27.23 -23.82 -29.80
CA TYR A 50 26.93 -24.81 -28.78
C TYR A 50 28.22 -25.36 -28.16
N ILE A 51 28.31 -25.33 -26.84
CA ILE A 51 29.46 -25.86 -26.07
C ILE A 51 28.93 -26.97 -25.17
N PRO A 52 29.28 -28.25 -25.45
CA PRO A 52 28.95 -29.36 -24.57
C PRO A 52 29.75 -29.20 -23.27
N LEU A 53 29.05 -29.19 -22.12
CA LEU A 53 29.66 -29.11 -20.79
C LEU A 53 29.94 -30.53 -20.28
N THR A 54 31.11 -31.03 -20.66
CA THR A 54 31.62 -32.36 -20.27
C THR A 54 32.28 -32.32 -18.90
N GLU A 55 32.73 -33.45 -18.36
CA GLU A 55 33.38 -33.57 -17.05
C GLU A 55 34.65 -32.69 -16.91
N GLU A 56 35.31 -32.33 -18.00
CA GLU A 56 36.47 -31.40 -17.98
C GLU A 56 36.13 -29.98 -17.52
N TYR A 57 34.88 -29.57 -17.71
CA TYR A 57 34.38 -28.26 -17.25
C TYR A 57 33.85 -28.27 -15.83
N ARG A 58 33.90 -29.42 -15.14
CA ARG A 58 33.23 -29.65 -13.85
C ARG A 58 34.20 -29.57 -12.67
N THR A 59 33.80 -28.81 -11.65
CA THR A 59 34.43 -28.83 -10.35
C THR A 59 33.35 -29.02 -9.26
N GLY A 60 33.34 -30.17 -8.63
CA GLY A 60 32.28 -30.55 -7.69
C GLY A 60 30.92 -30.66 -8.39
N ARG A 61 29.98 -29.73 -8.13
CA ARG A 61 28.66 -29.65 -8.79
C ARG A 61 28.57 -28.52 -9.81
N VAL A 62 29.61 -27.72 -9.96
CA VAL A 62 29.63 -26.53 -10.81
C VAL A 62 30.33 -26.85 -12.13
N TYR A 63 29.65 -26.58 -13.24
CA TYR A 63 30.24 -26.57 -14.55
C TYR A 63 30.64 -25.14 -14.89
N SER A 64 31.88 -24.93 -15.34
CA SER A 64 32.39 -23.58 -15.62
C SER A 64 33.22 -23.59 -16.90
N VAL A 65 32.89 -22.62 -17.79
CA VAL A 65 33.62 -22.40 -19.06
C VAL A 65 33.99 -20.96 -19.19
N ARG A 66 35.24 -20.65 -19.54
CA ARG A 66 35.71 -19.32 -19.91
C ARG A 66 35.74 -19.19 -21.42
N ILE A 67 35.20 -18.09 -21.93
CA ILE A 67 35.11 -17.78 -23.35
C ILE A 67 35.88 -16.49 -23.62
N SER A 68 36.75 -16.50 -24.62
CA SER A 68 37.61 -15.34 -24.98
C SER A 68 37.98 -15.40 -26.48
N PRO A 69 38.04 -14.22 -27.19
CA PRO A 69 37.49 -12.95 -26.79
C PRO A 69 35.96 -12.95 -26.80
N PHE A 70 35.33 -12.21 -25.89
CA PHE A 70 33.87 -12.23 -25.76
C PHE A 70 33.31 -10.84 -25.43
N HIS A 71 32.41 -10.35 -26.31
CA HIS A 71 31.68 -9.11 -26.12
C HIS A 71 30.28 -9.41 -25.63
N ALA A 72 30.09 -9.40 -24.31
CA ALA A 72 28.86 -9.87 -23.64
C ALA A 72 27.58 -9.18 -24.16
N GLU A 73 27.67 -7.95 -24.66
CA GLU A 73 26.52 -7.17 -25.16
C GLU A 73 25.97 -7.69 -26.50
N GLU A 74 26.79 -8.42 -27.23
CA GLU A 74 26.43 -8.95 -28.56
C GLU A 74 25.83 -10.36 -28.47
N TRP A 75 25.80 -10.98 -27.28
CA TRP A 75 25.43 -12.36 -27.12
C TRP A 75 24.33 -12.56 -26.08
N LEU A 76 23.45 -13.56 -26.35
CA LEU A 76 22.55 -14.18 -25.39
C LEU A 76 23.01 -15.63 -25.14
N TYR A 77 22.53 -16.19 -24.04
CA TYR A 77 22.85 -17.58 -23.69
C TYR A 77 21.65 -18.30 -23.10
N ARG A 78 21.72 -19.65 -23.18
CA ARG A 78 20.84 -20.56 -22.44
C ARG A 78 21.56 -21.86 -22.15
N TYR A 79 21.11 -22.55 -21.13
CA TYR A 79 21.67 -23.86 -20.80
C TYR A 79 20.82 -25.00 -21.34
N ARG A 80 21.46 -26.14 -21.64
CA ARG A 80 20.81 -27.42 -21.96
C ARG A 80 21.01 -28.39 -20.80
N ASN A 81 19.94 -29.05 -20.36
CA ASN A 81 19.95 -30.10 -19.35
C ASN A 81 19.17 -31.31 -19.90
N GLY A 82 19.89 -32.31 -20.40
CA GLY A 82 19.31 -33.36 -21.23
C GLY A 82 18.71 -32.79 -22.51
N ASP A 83 17.45 -33.08 -22.77
CA ASP A 83 16.72 -32.56 -23.94
C ASP A 83 16.03 -31.23 -23.70
N LEU A 84 16.16 -30.68 -22.53
CA LEU A 84 15.47 -29.42 -22.12
C LEU A 84 16.42 -28.23 -22.18
N TRP A 85 15.94 -27.16 -22.81
CA TRP A 85 16.54 -25.84 -22.68
C TRP A 85 16.04 -25.18 -21.41
N VAL A 86 16.97 -24.76 -20.56
CA VAL A 86 16.67 -24.14 -19.28
C VAL A 86 17.32 -22.75 -19.17
N PRO A 87 16.59 -21.73 -18.70
CA PRO A 87 17.20 -20.45 -18.42
C PRO A 87 18.09 -20.54 -17.17
N ASP A 88 19.05 -19.62 -17.07
CA ASP A 88 19.86 -19.47 -15.86
C ASP A 88 19.00 -18.87 -14.73
N PRO A 89 18.88 -19.54 -13.58
CA PRO A 89 18.15 -18.98 -12.43
C PRO A 89 18.72 -17.65 -11.91
N HIS A 90 20.00 -17.38 -12.18
CA HIS A 90 20.71 -16.17 -11.77
C HIS A 90 20.81 -15.12 -12.88
N ALA A 91 20.12 -15.34 -14.00
CA ALA A 91 20.10 -14.37 -15.10
C ALA A 91 19.51 -13.03 -14.63
N THR A 92 20.22 -11.94 -14.92
CA THR A 92 19.78 -10.58 -14.59
C THR A 92 19.01 -9.90 -15.74
N GLY A 93 19.00 -10.51 -16.93
CA GLY A 93 18.25 -10.04 -18.08
C GLY A 93 17.91 -11.19 -19.02
N ILE A 94 16.80 -11.08 -19.73
CA ILE A 94 16.34 -12.04 -20.72
C ILE A 94 15.82 -11.29 -21.95
N ARG A 95 15.90 -11.96 -23.11
CA ARG A 95 15.31 -11.48 -24.37
C ARG A 95 14.62 -12.60 -25.08
N ARG A 96 13.58 -12.27 -25.85
CA ARG A 96 13.04 -13.14 -26.90
C ARG A 96 13.72 -12.80 -28.21
N ILE A 97 14.22 -13.81 -28.88
CA ILE A 97 14.90 -13.66 -30.17
C ILE A 97 14.44 -14.79 -31.13
N ARG A 98 14.34 -14.47 -32.40
CA ARG A 98 14.10 -15.45 -33.45
C ARG A 98 15.42 -15.97 -33.92
N ILE A 99 15.56 -17.30 -33.95
CA ILE A 99 16.71 -18.03 -34.50
C ILE A 99 16.27 -18.96 -35.62
N GLU A 100 17.09 -19.18 -36.62
CA GLU A 100 16.82 -20.21 -37.62
C GLU A 100 16.98 -21.59 -36.98
N ALA A 101 15.96 -22.43 -37.14
CA ALA A 101 15.97 -23.77 -36.60
C ALA A 101 16.84 -24.65 -37.49
N ALA A 102 18.07 -24.96 -37.10
CA ALA A 102 18.89 -26.01 -37.67
C ALA A 102 18.72 -27.28 -36.82
N GLY A 103 18.27 -28.36 -37.46
CA GLY A 103 18.11 -29.77 -37.07
C GLY A 103 18.09 -30.17 -35.58
N ASP A 104 19.10 -29.89 -34.78
CA ASP A 104 19.24 -30.35 -33.40
C ASP A 104 18.63 -29.41 -32.31
N PHE A 105 17.94 -28.36 -32.71
CA PHE A 105 17.50 -27.26 -31.82
C PHE A 105 16.00 -27.24 -31.53
N LEU A 106 15.23 -28.20 -32.06
CA LEU A 106 13.79 -28.32 -31.79
C LEU A 106 13.50 -29.03 -30.45
N PRO A 107 12.43 -28.66 -29.74
CA PRO A 107 11.98 -29.41 -28.56
C PRO A 107 11.66 -30.85 -28.95
N ALA A 108 12.14 -31.81 -28.17
CA ALA A 108 11.81 -33.22 -28.36
C ALA A 108 10.27 -33.42 -28.33
N GLY A 109 9.67 -33.80 -29.43
CA GLY A 109 8.24 -34.05 -29.57
C GLY A 109 7.52 -33.24 -30.66
N SER A 110 8.15 -32.27 -31.31
CA SER A 110 7.61 -31.61 -32.50
C SER A 110 7.91 -32.48 -33.74
N GLY A 111 7.02 -33.39 -34.06
CA GLY A 111 7.17 -34.33 -35.16
C GLY A 111 6.95 -33.72 -36.58
N LYS A 112 7.51 -32.56 -36.85
CA LYS A 112 7.54 -31.90 -38.15
C LYS A 112 8.88 -31.22 -38.35
N GLU A 113 9.53 -31.51 -39.47
CA GLU A 113 10.61 -30.68 -40.02
C GLU A 113 10.03 -29.27 -40.35
N GLU A 114 9.92 -28.42 -39.39
CA GLU A 114 9.64 -27.00 -39.63
C GLU A 114 10.99 -26.31 -39.89
N THR A 115 11.33 -26.16 -41.16
CA THR A 115 12.33 -25.19 -41.62
C THR A 115 11.72 -23.79 -41.45
N GLY A 116 11.97 -23.14 -40.32
CA GLY A 116 11.44 -21.80 -40.03
C GLY A 116 12.09 -21.18 -38.82
N ALA A 117 12.04 -19.85 -38.74
CA ALA A 117 12.55 -19.14 -37.60
C ALA A 117 11.70 -19.40 -36.31
N VAL A 118 12.36 -19.88 -35.26
CA VAL A 118 11.74 -20.20 -33.97
C VAL A 118 12.04 -19.08 -32.97
N GLU A 119 11.02 -18.64 -32.25
CA GLU A 119 11.21 -17.68 -31.17
C GLU A 119 11.70 -18.41 -29.91
N VAL A 120 12.83 -17.97 -29.37
CA VAL A 120 13.43 -18.52 -28.15
C VAL A 120 13.62 -17.45 -27.10
N THR A 121 13.47 -17.86 -25.86
CA THR A 121 13.83 -17.00 -24.71
C THR A 121 15.25 -17.33 -24.27
N ALA A 122 16.12 -16.33 -24.24
CA ALA A 122 17.50 -16.49 -23.85
C ALA A 122 17.93 -15.42 -22.85
N CYS A 123 18.94 -15.73 -22.02
CA CYS A 123 19.47 -14.86 -21.01
C CYS A 123 20.49 -13.89 -21.60
N CYS A 124 20.57 -12.66 -21.10
CA CYS A 124 21.57 -11.69 -21.50
C CYS A 124 22.93 -12.01 -20.88
N CYS A 125 23.98 -12.02 -21.70
CA CYS A 125 25.36 -12.23 -21.24
C CYS A 125 25.98 -11.01 -20.60
N ALA A 126 25.51 -9.81 -20.94
CA ALA A 126 26.06 -8.56 -20.39
C ALA A 126 25.77 -8.50 -18.89
N PRO A 127 26.81 -8.43 -18.05
CA PRO A 127 26.61 -8.13 -16.64
C PRO A 127 26.00 -6.73 -16.51
N LEU A 128 25.08 -6.60 -15.57
CA LEU A 128 24.53 -5.32 -15.21
C LEU A 128 25.66 -4.33 -14.80
N ARG A 129 25.87 -3.30 -15.58
CA ARG A 129 26.85 -2.25 -15.27
C ARG A 129 26.18 -1.25 -14.33
N VAL A 130 26.28 -1.50 -13.00
CA VAL A 130 25.70 -0.65 -11.95
C VAL A 130 26.08 0.83 -12.11
N LYS A 131 27.33 1.12 -12.52
CA LYS A 131 27.79 2.50 -12.76
C LYS A 131 27.09 3.22 -13.91
N GLU A 132 26.63 2.48 -14.92
CA GLU A 132 25.88 3.06 -16.06
C GLU A 132 24.39 3.28 -15.69
N LEU A 133 23.81 2.37 -14.90
CA LEU A 133 22.46 2.53 -14.39
C LEU A 133 22.33 3.64 -13.35
N PHE A 134 23.38 3.83 -12.56
CA PHE A 134 23.42 4.77 -11.45
C PHE A 134 24.76 5.55 -11.48
N PRO A 135 24.89 6.60 -12.31
CA PRO A 135 26.12 7.39 -12.40
C PRO A 135 26.56 7.96 -11.05
N ASP A 136 25.59 8.31 -10.20
CA ASP A 136 25.78 8.86 -8.86
C ASP A 136 25.78 7.78 -7.75
N GLY A 137 25.85 6.51 -8.14
CA GLY A 137 25.71 5.35 -7.25
C GLY A 137 24.30 4.75 -7.28
N PRO A 138 24.10 3.56 -6.67
CA PRO A 138 22.79 2.93 -6.60
C PRO A 138 21.82 3.81 -5.81
N GLU A 139 20.55 3.81 -6.24
CA GLU A 139 19.46 4.43 -5.48
C GLU A 139 19.40 3.79 -4.08
N ARG A 140 19.05 4.58 -3.07
CA ARG A 140 18.89 4.08 -1.70
C ARG A 140 17.42 4.11 -1.33
N PRO A 141 16.97 3.17 -0.47
CA PRO A 141 15.65 3.26 0.13
C PRO A 141 15.45 4.64 0.79
N LEU A 142 14.20 5.10 0.81
CA LEU A 142 13.87 6.31 1.55
C LEU A 142 14.11 6.08 3.06
N PRO A 143 14.48 7.13 3.82
CA PRO A 143 14.67 7.01 5.26
C PRO A 143 13.49 6.32 5.93
N PRO A 144 13.70 5.52 6.99
CA PRO A 144 12.61 4.87 7.73
C PRO A 144 11.54 5.89 8.13
N ALA A 145 10.27 5.51 7.99
CA ALA A 145 9.13 6.34 8.37
C ALA A 145 8.08 5.48 9.05
N SER A 146 7.22 6.14 9.84
CA SER A 146 6.06 5.46 10.40
C SER A 146 5.13 4.97 9.29
N TRP A 147 4.80 3.70 9.30
CA TRP A 147 3.89 3.11 8.30
C TRP A 147 2.45 3.58 8.49
N GLN A 148 2.06 4.00 9.69
CA GLN A 148 0.76 4.62 9.94
C GLN A 148 0.57 5.94 9.16
N ASP A 149 1.67 6.65 8.87
CA ASP A 149 1.66 7.88 8.07
C ASP A 149 1.61 7.61 6.57
N GLN A 150 1.80 6.34 6.14
CA GLN A 150 1.81 5.99 4.74
C GLN A 150 0.40 5.67 4.22
N VAL A 151 0.24 5.89 2.92
CA VAL A 151 -0.90 5.44 2.11
C VAL A 151 -0.35 4.67 0.94
N VAL A 152 -0.71 3.40 0.86
CA VAL A 152 -0.22 2.49 -0.18
C VAL A 152 -1.18 2.47 -1.37
N TYR A 153 -0.63 2.45 -2.58
CA TYR A 153 -1.39 2.24 -3.82
C TYR A 153 -0.89 0.96 -4.51
N SER A 154 -1.71 -0.08 -4.50
CA SER A 154 -1.37 -1.37 -5.11
C SER A 154 -1.64 -1.33 -6.61
N LEU A 155 -0.63 -1.64 -7.43
CA LEU A 155 -0.71 -1.52 -8.88
C LEU A 155 -0.05 -2.67 -9.64
N HIS A 156 -0.54 -2.90 -10.85
CA HIS A 156 0.08 -3.75 -11.87
C HIS A 156 0.72 -2.87 -12.95
N VAL A 157 2.01 -3.07 -13.26
CA VAL A 157 2.78 -2.21 -14.18
C VAL A 157 2.05 -2.00 -15.51
N LYS A 158 1.60 -3.10 -16.14
CA LYS A 158 0.88 -3.01 -17.41
C LYS A 158 -0.53 -2.49 -17.24
N GLY A 159 -1.29 -3.05 -16.29
CA GLY A 159 -2.69 -2.74 -16.08
C GLY A 159 -2.96 -1.27 -15.76
N LEU A 160 -2.04 -0.62 -15.07
CA LEU A 160 -2.20 0.80 -14.71
C LEU A 160 -2.34 1.71 -15.94
N THR A 161 -1.57 1.47 -17.02
CA THR A 161 -1.49 2.43 -18.12
C THR A 161 -1.76 1.85 -19.50
N ALA A 162 -2.03 0.55 -19.63
CA ALA A 162 -2.23 -0.10 -20.94
C ALA A 162 -3.41 0.50 -21.73
N ALA A 163 -4.50 0.87 -21.06
CA ALA A 163 -5.68 1.49 -21.68
C ALA A 163 -5.56 3.02 -21.87
N MET A 164 -4.43 3.63 -21.51
CA MET A 164 -4.19 5.04 -21.79
C MET A 164 -4.20 5.34 -23.30
N PRO A 165 -4.50 6.58 -23.72
CA PRO A 165 -4.45 6.98 -25.13
C PRO A 165 -3.07 6.67 -25.77
N ALA A 166 -3.05 6.44 -27.08
CA ALA A 166 -1.81 6.10 -27.81
C ALA A 166 -0.68 7.13 -27.66
N SER A 167 -1.02 8.38 -27.37
CA SER A 167 -0.05 9.46 -27.12
C SER A 167 0.58 9.41 -25.73
N PHE A 168 0.06 8.59 -24.81
CA PHE A 168 0.63 8.48 -23.47
C PHE A 168 1.97 7.74 -23.50
N PRO A 169 3.02 8.27 -22.86
CA PRO A 169 4.37 7.71 -22.95
C PRO A 169 4.46 6.36 -22.20
N GLY A 170 5.03 5.36 -22.86
CA GLY A 170 5.38 4.10 -22.20
C GLY A 170 4.18 3.30 -21.66
N ARG A 171 3.05 3.28 -22.35
CA ARG A 171 1.86 2.52 -21.93
C ARG A 171 2.20 1.07 -21.59
N GLY A 172 1.75 0.61 -20.41
CA GLY A 172 1.94 -0.76 -19.95
C GLY A 172 3.36 -1.10 -19.52
N THR A 173 4.24 -0.12 -19.33
CA THR A 173 5.66 -0.32 -18.99
C THR A 173 6.07 0.49 -17.76
N PHE A 174 7.32 0.30 -17.29
CA PHE A 174 7.92 1.10 -16.22
C PHE A 174 7.94 2.61 -16.56
N ALA A 175 8.14 2.95 -17.83
CA ALA A 175 8.05 4.34 -18.28
C ALA A 175 6.64 4.91 -18.13
N GLY A 176 5.61 4.08 -18.35
CA GLY A 176 4.22 4.45 -18.11
C GLY A 176 3.94 4.73 -16.63
N VAL A 177 4.43 3.88 -15.73
CA VAL A 177 4.33 4.13 -14.28
C VAL A 177 5.07 5.42 -13.90
N THR A 178 6.25 5.66 -14.47
CA THR A 178 7.01 6.91 -14.28
C THR A 178 6.17 8.14 -14.66
N ALA A 179 5.45 8.07 -15.78
CA ALA A 179 4.58 9.15 -16.23
C ALA A 179 3.36 9.38 -15.32
N MET A 180 2.97 8.39 -14.51
CA MET A 180 1.88 8.49 -13.53
C MET A 180 2.31 9.06 -12.17
N VAL A 181 3.60 9.28 -11.92
CA VAL A 181 4.09 9.81 -10.64
C VAL A 181 3.41 11.12 -10.23
N PRO A 182 3.21 12.11 -11.11
CA PRO A 182 2.47 13.33 -10.74
C PRO A 182 1.04 13.03 -10.26
N TYR A 183 0.31 12.16 -10.97
CA TYR A 183 -1.04 11.75 -10.59
C TYR A 183 -1.08 11.11 -9.19
N LEU A 184 -0.20 10.16 -8.92
CA LEU A 184 -0.11 9.49 -7.61
C LEU A 184 0.20 10.48 -6.48
N LYS A 185 1.10 11.44 -6.74
CA LYS A 185 1.45 12.50 -5.79
C LYS A 185 0.27 13.43 -5.52
N ASP A 186 -0.42 13.88 -6.58
CA ASP A 186 -1.59 14.77 -6.48
C ASP A 186 -2.76 14.07 -5.76
N LEU A 187 -2.91 12.77 -5.96
CA LEU A 187 -3.88 11.96 -5.21
C LEU A 187 -3.54 11.89 -3.72
N GLY A 188 -2.28 12.01 -3.34
CA GLY A 188 -1.81 11.93 -1.96
C GLY A 188 -1.19 10.58 -1.56
N ILE A 189 -0.78 9.77 -2.55
CA ILE A 189 -0.12 8.49 -2.33
C ILE A 189 1.32 8.71 -1.85
N THR A 190 1.75 7.92 -0.86
CA THR A 190 3.09 7.98 -0.28
C THR A 190 3.90 6.70 -0.44
N ALA A 191 3.25 5.60 -0.84
CA ALA A 191 3.92 4.35 -1.19
C ALA A 191 3.16 3.65 -2.33
N VAL A 192 3.88 2.99 -3.22
CA VAL A 192 3.30 2.09 -4.22
C VAL A 192 3.67 0.65 -3.90
N GLU A 193 2.70 -0.26 -4.03
CA GLU A 193 2.92 -1.70 -3.98
C GLU A 193 2.77 -2.26 -5.39
N ILE A 194 3.85 -2.74 -5.97
CA ILE A 194 3.91 -3.18 -7.37
C ILE A 194 3.83 -4.71 -7.45
N MET A 195 2.88 -5.23 -8.21
CA MET A 195 2.75 -6.64 -8.52
C MET A 195 4.03 -7.19 -9.18
N PRO A 196 4.26 -8.52 -9.24
CA PRO A 196 5.54 -9.10 -9.61
C PRO A 196 6.17 -8.53 -10.88
N VAL A 197 7.37 -8.00 -10.72
CA VAL A 197 8.17 -7.41 -11.82
C VAL A 197 9.18 -8.37 -12.40
N TYR A 198 9.48 -9.47 -11.70
CA TYR A 198 10.39 -10.51 -12.18
C TYR A 198 9.73 -11.39 -13.25
N MET A 199 10.55 -12.06 -14.06
CA MET A 199 10.08 -12.94 -15.14
C MET A 199 9.51 -14.25 -14.58
N PRO A 200 8.19 -14.49 -14.66
CA PRO A 200 7.62 -15.77 -14.23
C PRO A 200 8.00 -16.88 -15.22
N LEU A 201 8.33 -18.04 -14.70
CA LEU A 201 8.52 -19.24 -15.51
C LEU A 201 7.15 -19.88 -15.82
N PRO A 202 7.00 -20.50 -17.00
CA PRO A 202 5.78 -21.24 -17.33
C PRO A 202 5.53 -22.34 -16.30
N ASP A 203 4.38 -22.33 -15.67
CA ASP A 203 3.95 -23.44 -14.81
C ASP A 203 3.31 -24.52 -15.67
N ARG A 204 4.04 -25.60 -15.94
CA ARG A 204 3.55 -26.73 -16.73
C ARG A 204 2.34 -27.42 -16.09
N ASN A 205 2.11 -27.26 -14.81
CA ASN A 205 0.97 -27.87 -14.10
C ASN A 205 -0.30 -27.01 -14.20
N ARG A 206 -0.19 -25.68 -14.39
CA ARG A 206 -1.35 -24.79 -14.58
C ARG A 206 -1.96 -24.85 -15.97
N THR A 207 -1.28 -25.46 -16.94
CA THR A 207 -1.84 -25.69 -18.28
C THR A 207 -2.86 -26.85 -18.31
N ARG A 208 -3.16 -27.48 -17.16
CA ARG A 208 -4.14 -28.58 -17.07
C ARG A 208 -5.07 -28.41 -15.83
N PRO A 209 -5.84 -27.34 -15.71
CA PRO A 209 -6.78 -27.24 -14.59
C PRO A 209 -7.91 -28.28 -14.67
N PHE A 210 -8.22 -28.79 -15.88
CA PHE A 210 -9.39 -29.63 -16.12
C PHE A 210 -9.27 -31.09 -15.68
N ARG A 211 -8.08 -31.69 -15.68
CA ARG A 211 -7.98 -33.07 -15.23
C ARG A 211 -8.36 -33.30 -13.79
N THR A 212 -7.94 -32.38 -12.93
CA THR A 212 -8.24 -32.43 -11.48
C THR A 212 -9.71 -32.16 -11.21
N MET A 213 -10.37 -31.31 -11.95
CA MET A 213 -11.75 -30.94 -11.75
C MET A 213 -12.75 -31.93 -12.35
N GLN A 214 -12.45 -32.52 -13.53
CA GLN A 214 -13.22 -33.65 -14.06
C GLN A 214 -13.10 -34.88 -13.17
N GLU A 215 -11.92 -35.14 -12.61
CA GLU A 215 -11.70 -36.23 -11.64
C GLU A 215 -12.37 -35.96 -10.31
N ALA A 216 -12.44 -34.70 -9.83
CA ALA A 216 -13.09 -34.32 -8.56
C ALA A 216 -14.61 -34.24 -8.67
N LEU A 217 -15.17 -33.87 -9.82
CA LEU A 217 -16.62 -33.71 -10.02
C LEU A 217 -17.29 -34.94 -10.68
N GLY A 218 -16.52 -35.92 -11.14
CA GLY A 218 -16.98 -37.30 -11.47
C GLY A 218 -18.11 -37.44 -12.46
N ALA A 219 -18.71 -36.41 -13.05
CA ALA A 219 -19.88 -36.57 -13.90
C ALA A 219 -20.36 -35.31 -14.63
N TRP A 220 -19.65 -34.86 -15.67
CA TRP A 220 -20.35 -34.05 -16.68
C TRP A 220 -20.26 -34.76 -18.03
N PRO A 221 -21.37 -34.93 -18.72
CA PRO A 221 -21.34 -35.58 -20.04
C PRO A 221 -20.66 -34.60 -21.01
N VAL A 222 -19.47 -35.00 -21.49
CA VAL A 222 -18.78 -34.34 -22.58
C VAL A 222 -19.66 -34.46 -23.81
N SER A 223 -20.03 -33.34 -24.42
CA SER A 223 -20.71 -33.29 -25.70
C SER A 223 -19.86 -34.04 -26.77
N PRO A 224 -20.46 -34.89 -27.59
CA PRO A 224 -19.73 -35.71 -28.56
C PRO A 224 -19.07 -34.94 -29.72
N GLN A 225 -19.18 -33.62 -29.74
CA GLN A 225 -18.79 -32.79 -30.90
C GLN A 225 -17.74 -31.73 -30.54
N GLY A 226 -16.62 -32.14 -30.09
CA GLY A 226 -15.47 -31.27 -29.91
C GLY A 226 -14.74 -31.56 -28.60
N ASP A 227 -13.44 -31.74 -28.69
CA ASP A 227 -12.59 -31.80 -27.51
C ASP A 227 -12.34 -30.36 -27.05
N PRO A 228 -12.99 -29.87 -25.95
CA PRO A 228 -12.79 -28.53 -25.48
C PRO A 228 -11.34 -28.25 -25.05
N LEU A 229 -10.53 -29.29 -24.89
CA LEU A 229 -9.11 -29.21 -24.53
C LEU A 229 -8.20 -28.88 -25.73
N ARG A 230 -8.71 -28.99 -26.97
CA ARG A 230 -7.92 -28.75 -28.20
C ARG A 230 -7.77 -27.26 -28.54
N ASP A 231 -8.70 -26.39 -28.06
CA ASP A 231 -8.75 -24.97 -28.37
C ASP A 231 -8.31 -24.07 -27.20
N MET A 232 -7.85 -24.65 -26.11
CA MET A 232 -7.32 -23.86 -25.00
C MET A 232 -5.96 -23.28 -25.37
N LYS A 233 -5.96 -22.04 -25.84
CA LYS A 233 -4.75 -21.21 -25.89
C LYS A 233 -4.08 -21.19 -24.52
N GLU A 234 -2.76 -21.30 -24.48
CA GLU A 234 -2.00 -21.11 -23.25
C GLU A 234 -2.44 -19.77 -22.61
N ARG A 235 -2.95 -19.83 -21.38
CA ARG A 235 -3.40 -18.63 -20.67
C ARG A 235 -2.17 -17.86 -20.20
N PRO A 236 -2.07 -16.57 -20.49
CA PRO A 236 -0.95 -15.78 -20.00
C PRO A 236 -1.01 -15.69 -18.48
N ASN A 237 0.13 -15.80 -17.80
CA ASN A 237 0.25 -15.43 -16.42
C ASN A 237 0.37 -13.91 -16.33
N TYR A 238 -0.78 -13.21 -16.40
CA TYR A 238 -0.81 -11.76 -16.40
C TYR A 238 -0.31 -11.16 -15.08
N TRP A 239 -0.78 -11.68 -13.94
CA TRP A 239 -0.34 -11.19 -12.63
C TRP A 239 1.15 -11.40 -12.34
N GLY A 240 1.75 -12.44 -12.92
CA GLY A 240 3.17 -12.73 -12.75
C GLY A 240 3.53 -13.55 -11.51
N PHE A 241 2.56 -14.02 -10.73
CA PHE A 241 2.82 -14.87 -9.57
C PHE A 241 3.26 -16.26 -9.99
N GLY A 242 4.21 -16.82 -9.25
CA GLY A 242 4.74 -18.16 -9.47
C GLY A 242 6.26 -18.20 -9.40
N ARG A 243 6.82 -19.37 -9.63
CA ARG A 243 8.27 -19.56 -9.77
C ARG A 243 8.80 -18.71 -10.91
N GLY A 244 9.91 -18.01 -10.71
CA GLY A 244 10.45 -17.09 -11.69
C GLY A 244 11.96 -16.99 -11.69
N LEU A 245 12.47 -16.21 -12.64
CA LEU A 245 13.84 -15.71 -12.66
C LEU A 245 13.85 -14.41 -11.85
N TYR A 246 14.05 -14.52 -10.56
CA TYR A 246 13.85 -13.43 -9.62
C TYR A 246 14.74 -12.21 -9.86
N TYR A 247 15.91 -12.38 -10.47
CA TYR A 247 16.86 -11.32 -10.78
C TYR A 247 16.65 -10.71 -12.18
N ALA A 248 15.77 -11.30 -13.01
CA ALA A 248 15.46 -10.83 -14.34
C ALA A 248 14.08 -10.16 -14.37
N LEU A 249 14.00 -8.90 -14.78
CA LEU A 249 12.74 -8.20 -14.96
C LEU A 249 11.96 -8.74 -16.15
N ARG A 250 10.63 -8.61 -16.10
CA ARG A 250 9.76 -8.95 -17.24
C ARG A 250 10.07 -8.04 -18.42
N PRO A 251 10.45 -8.60 -19.59
CA PRO A 251 10.79 -7.81 -20.77
C PRO A 251 9.63 -6.95 -21.29
N ASP A 252 8.39 -7.39 -21.05
CA ASP A 252 7.18 -6.69 -21.47
C ASP A 252 6.98 -5.37 -20.71
N TYR A 253 7.59 -5.21 -19.53
CA TYR A 253 7.52 -3.99 -18.75
C TYR A 253 8.65 -2.99 -19.05
N GLY A 254 9.69 -3.45 -19.74
CA GLY A 254 10.86 -2.65 -20.07
C GLY A 254 12.16 -3.26 -19.59
N ASN A 255 13.20 -2.45 -19.55
CA ASN A 255 14.53 -2.86 -19.15
C ASN A 255 14.87 -2.39 -17.72
N GLN A 256 16.07 -2.73 -17.26
CA GLN A 256 16.55 -2.43 -15.92
C GLN A 256 16.79 -0.92 -15.70
N GLU A 257 17.18 -0.20 -16.74
CA GLU A 257 17.36 1.25 -16.68
C GLU A 257 16.02 1.97 -16.51
N GLU A 258 14.99 1.52 -17.21
CA GLU A 258 13.63 2.06 -17.07
C GLU A 258 13.06 1.77 -15.69
N PHE A 259 13.31 0.57 -15.14
CA PHE A 259 12.92 0.22 -13.77
C PHE A 259 13.64 1.08 -12.73
N ALA A 260 14.96 1.26 -12.86
CA ALA A 260 15.73 2.13 -11.98
C ALA A 260 15.26 3.61 -12.07
N ARG A 261 14.94 4.08 -13.29
CA ARG A 261 14.39 5.43 -13.51
C ARG A 261 13.03 5.61 -12.86
N MET A 262 12.17 4.59 -12.94
CA MET A 262 10.87 4.58 -12.28
C MET A 262 11.01 4.71 -10.74
N ILE A 263 11.86 3.92 -10.11
CA ILE A 263 12.10 3.99 -8.66
C ILE A 263 12.61 5.37 -8.27
N ARG A 264 13.62 5.89 -8.98
CA ARG A 264 14.16 7.23 -8.73
C ARG A 264 13.11 8.33 -8.87
N ALA A 265 12.22 8.23 -9.85
CA ALA A 265 11.14 9.20 -10.03
C ALA A 265 10.12 9.16 -8.87
N LEU A 266 9.77 7.96 -8.40
CA LEU A 266 8.91 7.76 -7.24
C LEU A 266 9.56 8.32 -5.98
N HIS A 267 10.83 8.00 -5.69
CA HIS A 267 11.58 8.53 -4.55
C HIS A 267 11.72 10.06 -4.59
N SER A 268 11.99 10.64 -5.78
CA SER A 268 12.04 12.10 -5.95
C SER A 268 10.70 12.79 -5.65
N ALA A 269 9.58 12.07 -5.78
CA ALA A 269 8.26 12.53 -5.39
C ALA A 269 7.92 12.26 -3.91
N GLY A 270 8.81 11.57 -3.17
CA GLY A 270 8.59 11.13 -1.80
C GLY A 270 7.72 9.87 -1.68
N ILE A 271 7.59 9.09 -2.75
CA ILE A 271 6.77 7.87 -2.82
C ILE A 271 7.68 6.65 -2.69
N ARG A 272 7.42 5.81 -1.68
CA ARG A 272 8.12 4.55 -1.43
C ARG A 272 7.73 3.48 -2.43
N VAL A 273 8.62 2.52 -2.65
CA VAL A 273 8.39 1.40 -3.58
C VAL A 273 8.43 0.08 -2.83
N LEU A 274 7.29 -0.62 -2.85
CA LEU A 274 7.14 -1.98 -2.33
C LEU A 274 6.95 -2.93 -3.51
N LEU A 275 7.57 -4.11 -3.48
CA LEU A 275 7.41 -5.13 -4.51
C LEU A 275 6.71 -6.36 -3.95
N GLN A 276 5.79 -6.93 -4.71
CA GLN A 276 5.24 -8.25 -4.41
C GLN A 276 6.18 -9.33 -4.94
N ILE A 277 6.63 -10.21 -4.07
CA ILE A 277 7.49 -11.35 -4.42
C ILE A 277 6.81 -12.64 -3.97
N PHE A 278 6.66 -13.57 -4.91
CA PHE A 278 6.09 -14.89 -4.64
C PHE A 278 7.20 -15.94 -4.66
N PHE A 279 7.44 -16.59 -3.52
CA PHE A 279 8.41 -17.65 -3.37
C PHE A 279 7.75 -19.02 -3.54
N ASP A 280 8.24 -19.80 -4.52
CA ASP A 280 7.72 -21.14 -4.82
C ASP A 280 8.31 -22.21 -3.88
N LYS A 281 7.70 -23.41 -3.92
CA LYS A 281 8.12 -24.56 -3.11
C LYS A 281 9.59 -24.91 -3.34
N GLY A 282 10.31 -25.17 -2.24
CA GLY A 282 11.68 -25.65 -2.25
C GLY A 282 12.76 -24.58 -2.31
N MET A 283 12.40 -23.30 -2.28
CA MET A 283 13.36 -22.21 -2.14
C MET A 283 13.77 -22.05 -0.66
N GLN A 284 15.07 -22.10 -0.40
CA GLN A 284 15.61 -22.01 0.96
C GLN A 284 15.58 -20.55 1.47
N ALA A 285 15.56 -20.36 2.78
CA ALA A 285 15.55 -19.04 3.42
C ALA A 285 16.68 -18.12 2.92
N ALA A 286 17.90 -18.61 2.85
CA ALA A 286 19.05 -17.83 2.35
C ALA A 286 18.84 -17.34 0.92
N GLN A 287 18.21 -18.13 0.06
CA GLN A 287 17.91 -17.71 -1.32
C GLN A 287 16.79 -16.67 -1.38
N GLN A 288 15.80 -16.77 -0.49
CA GLN A 288 14.74 -15.78 -0.38
C GLN A 288 15.32 -14.43 0.09
N ILE A 289 16.18 -14.44 1.10
CA ILE A 289 16.89 -13.27 1.61
C ILE A 289 17.79 -12.65 0.52
N ASP A 290 18.58 -13.46 -0.20
CA ASP A 290 19.44 -12.98 -1.29
C ASP A 290 18.64 -12.23 -2.36
N VAL A 291 17.46 -12.74 -2.76
CA VAL A 291 16.60 -12.07 -3.73
C VAL A 291 16.14 -10.72 -3.23
N LEU A 292 15.66 -10.63 -1.99
CA LEU A 292 15.16 -9.38 -1.41
C LEU A 292 16.30 -8.36 -1.26
N THR A 293 17.42 -8.78 -0.69
CA THR A 293 18.62 -7.96 -0.52
C THR A 293 19.11 -7.40 -1.86
N TRP A 294 19.08 -8.23 -2.94
CA TRP A 294 19.48 -7.79 -4.28
C TRP A 294 18.63 -6.61 -4.79
N TYR A 295 17.31 -6.61 -4.57
CA TYR A 295 16.44 -5.50 -4.97
C TYR A 295 16.69 -4.26 -4.12
N VAL A 296 16.92 -4.41 -2.83
CA VAL A 296 17.23 -3.29 -1.91
C VAL A 296 18.57 -2.64 -2.30
N GLU A 297 19.64 -3.42 -2.39
CA GLU A 297 20.99 -2.90 -2.64
C GLU A 297 21.14 -2.32 -4.05
N ARG A 298 20.42 -2.89 -5.01
CA ARG A 298 20.60 -2.53 -6.42
C ARG A 298 19.69 -1.41 -6.87
N TYR A 299 18.46 -1.37 -6.41
CA TYR A 299 17.45 -0.43 -6.88
C TYR A 299 16.91 0.49 -5.80
N GLY A 300 17.25 0.24 -4.54
CA GLY A 300 16.74 1.02 -3.42
C GLY A 300 15.27 0.75 -3.10
N VAL A 301 14.78 -0.47 -3.32
CA VAL A 301 13.42 -0.86 -2.98
C VAL A 301 13.19 -0.73 -1.48
N ASP A 302 12.10 -0.08 -1.07
CA ASP A 302 11.79 0.22 0.33
C ASP A 302 11.15 -0.96 1.09
N GLY A 303 10.59 -1.93 0.38
CA GLY A 303 9.97 -3.07 1.05
C GLY A 303 9.35 -4.11 0.12
N PHE A 304 8.78 -5.15 0.74
CA PHE A 304 8.24 -6.29 0.02
C PHE A 304 6.95 -6.82 0.65
N ARG A 305 5.97 -7.14 -0.19
CA ARG A 305 4.90 -8.06 0.19
C ARG A 305 5.33 -9.47 -0.12
N LEU A 306 5.45 -10.27 0.92
CA LEU A 306 5.97 -11.64 0.86
C LEU A 306 4.81 -12.62 0.66
N LEU A 307 4.86 -13.36 -0.43
CA LEU A 307 3.86 -14.34 -0.83
C LEU A 307 4.53 -15.68 -1.13
N GLY A 308 3.79 -16.77 -1.07
CA GLY A 308 4.29 -18.07 -1.50
C GLY A 308 3.89 -19.24 -0.62
N HIS A 309 4.23 -20.44 -1.07
CA HIS A 309 3.85 -21.70 -0.40
C HIS A 309 4.80 -22.10 0.74
N THR A 310 6.06 -21.66 0.68
CA THR A 310 7.11 -21.98 1.68
C THR A 310 7.88 -20.72 2.01
N LEU A 311 7.17 -19.76 2.62
CA LEU A 311 7.78 -18.51 3.05
C LEU A 311 8.56 -18.74 4.36
N SER A 312 9.84 -18.38 4.35
CA SER A 312 10.71 -18.38 5.54
C SER A 312 10.58 -17.05 6.28
N ALA A 313 9.38 -16.72 6.76
CA ALA A 313 9.03 -15.39 7.27
C ALA A 313 9.90 -14.98 8.47
N GLU A 314 10.21 -15.93 9.40
CA GLU A 314 11.08 -15.71 10.55
C GLU A 314 12.51 -15.34 10.12
N ALA A 315 13.13 -16.15 9.27
CA ALA A 315 14.49 -15.91 8.80
C ALA A 315 14.61 -14.61 7.99
N ILE A 316 13.57 -14.24 7.23
CA ILE A 316 13.54 -12.99 6.46
C ILE A 316 13.41 -11.80 7.42
N ALA A 317 12.52 -11.89 8.41
CA ALA A 317 12.27 -10.81 9.38
C ALA A 317 13.49 -10.57 10.28
N SER A 318 14.29 -11.62 10.56
CA SER A 318 15.51 -11.54 11.36
C SER A 318 16.77 -11.25 10.54
N ALA A 319 16.67 -11.04 9.23
CA ALA A 319 17.85 -10.83 8.38
C ALA A 319 18.41 -9.41 8.53
N PRO A 320 19.69 -9.23 8.98
CA PRO A 320 20.26 -7.89 9.18
C PRO A 320 20.29 -7.03 7.91
N SER A 321 20.39 -7.65 6.73
CA SER A 321 20.35 -6.92 5.44
C SER A 321 18.98 -6.31 5.11
N LEU A 322 17.93 -6.66 5.86
CA LEU A 322 16.55 -6.23 5.66
C LEU A 322 15.98 -5.47 6.88
N GLU A 323 16.81 -5.09 7.85
CA GLU A 323 16.39 -4.44 9.10
C GLU A 323 15.56 -3.15 8.85
N ASP A 324 16.00 -2.32 7.91
CA ASP A 324 15.31 -1.08 7.53
C ASP A 324 14.27 -1.26 6.41
N THR A 325 14.06 -2.50 5.96
CA THR A 325 13.18 -2.82 4.83
C THR A 325 11.78 -3.19 5.32
N ALA A 326 10.75 -2.57 4.77
CA ALA A 326 9.38 -2.93 5.10
C ALA A 326 9.03 -4.33 4.59
N LEU A 327 8.53 -5.17 5.47
CA LEU A 327 8.13 -6.53 5.14
C LEU A 327 6.64 -6.72 5.47
N LEU A 328 5.87 -7.11 4.46
CA LEU A 328 4.43 -7.29 4.54
C LEU A 328 4.10 -8.76 4.36
N SER A 329 3.38 -9.35 5.31
CA SER A 329 2.91 -10.75 5.22
C SER A 329 1.66 -10.97 6.06
N GLY A 330 0.83 -11.94 5.66
CA GLY A 330 -0.30 -12.40 6.48
C GLY A 330 0.11 -13.28 7.68
N ASN A 331 1.33 -13.81 7.68
CA ASN A 331 1.73 -14.90 8.58
C ASN A 331 3.14 -14.70 9.15
N PHE A 332 3.38 -13.60 9.88
CA PHE A 332 4.60 -13.49 10.66
C PHE A 332 4.47 -14.25 11.99
N PRO A 333 5.48 -15.07 12.37
CA PRO A 333 5.48 -15.78 13.64
C PRO A 333 5.97 -14.87 14.79
N PHE A 334 5.19 -13.88 15.19
CA PHE A 334 5.59 -12.85 16.17
C PHE A 334 6.03 -13.42 17.52
N ASP A 335 5.42 -14.52 17.99
CA ASP A 335 5.84 -15.16 19.24
C ASP A 335 7.29 -15.67 19.14
N GLN A 336 7.64 -16.33 18.04
CA GLN A 336 9.01 -16.83 17.80
C GLN A 336 10.00 -15.69 17.59
N LEU A 337 9.60 -14.63 16.90
CA LEU A 337 10.43 -13.43 16.71
C LEU A 337 10.72 -12.73 18.04
N ARG A 338 9.74 -12.69 18.95
CA ARG A 338 9.90 -12.13 20.29
C ARG A 338 10.85 -12.96 21.13
N GLU A 339 10.68 -14.29 21.13
CA GLU A 339 11.59 -15.22 21.83
C GLU A 339 13.04 -15.10 21.33
N ALA A 340 13.23 -14.92 20.01
CA ALA A 340 14.55 -14.73 19.42
C ALA A 340 15.21 -13.42 19.88
N LEU A 341 14.48 -12.30 19.93
CA LEU A 341 14.98 -11.01 20.41
C LEU A 341 15.33 -11.06 21.91
N GLU A 342 14.48 -11.69 22.73
CA GLU A 342 14.74 -11.86 24.16
C GLU A 342 16.02 -12.71 24.41
N ALA A 343 16.24 -13.73 23.58
CA ALA A 343 17.44 -14.56 23.63
C ALA A 343 18.71 -13.77 23.20
N GLU A 344 18.62 -12.92 22.19
CA GLU A 344 19.71 -12.03 21.77
C GLU A 344 20.05 -11.00 22.86
N ASP A 345 19.05 -10.37 23.48
CA ASP A 345 19.24 -9.41 24.57
C ASP A 345 19.88 -10.06 25.78
N GLN A 346 19.51 -11.30 26.10
CA GLN A 346 20.16 -12.08 27.17
C GLN A 346 21.62 -12.38 26.85
N LEU A 347 21.92 -12.89 25.66
CA LEU A 347 23.28 -13.15 25.20
C LEU A 347 24.15 -11.88 25.19
N TYR A 348 23.57 -10.75 24.76
CA TYR A 348 24.28 -9.47 24.78
C TYR A 348 24.58 -9.00 26.21
N SER A 349 23.62 -9.15 27.11
CA SER A 349 23.76 -8.80 28.52
C SER A 349 24.80 -9.67 29.22
N GLU A 350 24.79 -10.99 28.99
CA GLU A 350 25.79 -11.93 29.50
C GLU A 350 27.20 -11.63 28.96
N ASN A 351 27.34 -11.32 27.69
CA ASN A 351 28.62 -10.93 27.10
C ASN A 351 29.14 -9.60 27.64
N LEU A 352 28.27 -8.61 27.92
CA LEU A 352 28.66 -7.37 28.57
C LEU A 352 29.12 -7.58 30.03
N GLU A 353 28.47 -8.48 30.78
CA GLU A 353 28.89 -8.82 32.13
C GLU A 353 30.24 -9.55 32.13
N ASN A 354 30.47 -10.43 31.16
CA ASN A 354 31.76 -11.14 30.98
C ASN A 354 32.90 -10.22 30.50
N LEU A 355 32.58 -9.09 29.85
CA LEU A 355 33.58 -8.09 29.42
C LEU A 355 33.90 -7.04 30.49
N ARG A 356 33.18 -7.00 31.61
CA ARG A 356 33.55 -6.14 32.74
C ARG A 356 34.88 -6.63 33.28
N PRO A 357 35.94 -5.77 33.38
CA PRO A 357 37.19 -6.18 34.01
C PRO A 357 36.87 -6.62 35.45
N GLN A 358 37.32 -7.80 35.83
CA GLN A 358 37.34 -8.19 37.23
C GLN A 358 38.23 -7.18 37.96
N THR A 359 37.66 -6.10 38.45
CA THR A 359 38.34 -5.22 39.38
C THR A 359 38.54 -6.01 40.64
N LEU A 360 39.80 -6.40 40.84
CA LEU A 360 40.31 -6.84 42.14
C LEU A 360 39.82 -5.83 43.18
N ALA A 361 39.10 -6.32 44.16
CA ALA A 361 38.63 -5.50 45.27
C ALA A 361 39.80 -4.77 45.93
N PRO A 362 39.80 -3.45 46.10
CA PRO A 362 40.73 -2.79 47.00
C PRO A 362 40.12 -2.83 48.39
N GLU A 363 40.87 -3.41 49.32
CA GLU A 363 40.69 -3.19 50.74
C GLU A 363 40.78 -1.70 51.06
N ASN A 364 39.80 -1.22 51.82
CA ASN A 364 39.80 -0.03 52.66
C ASN A 364 40.61 1.19 52.19
N GLN A 365 39.91 2.23 51.77
CA GLN A 365 40.24 3.58 52.24
C GLN A 365 39.00 4.50 52.20
N LYS A 366 38.78 5.16 53.36
CA LYS A 366 37.87 6.26 53.63
C LYS A 366 38.45 7.55 53.04
N ASP A 367 37.54 8.45 52.70
CA ASP A 367 37.59 9.89 52.76
C ASP A 367 37.68 10.67 51.43
N ASN A 368 36.63 11.40 51.29
CA ASN A 368 36.39 12.77 50.76
C ASN A 368 36.46 13.07 49.24
N PRO A 369 35.56 13.98 48.80
CA PRO A 369 35.36 14.28 47.38
C PRO A 369 36.17 15.49 46.96
N GLU A 370 36.74 15.46 45.78
CA GLU A 370 37.13 16.64 45.01
C GLU A 370 36.65 16.49 43.54
N GLU A 371 36.07 17.54 43.07
CA GLU A 371 35.64 17.78 41.70
C GLU A 371 36.85 17.79 40.78
N ASP A 372 36.69 17.19 39.56
CA ASP A 372 37.36 17.74 38.40
C ASP A 372 36.61 17.46 37.13
N SER A 373 36.45 18.57 36.39
CA SER A 373 35.89 18.76 35.09
C SER A 373 36.67 18.06 33.99
N ASP A 374 36.05 17.20 33.17
CA ASP A 374 36.21 17.30 31.72
C ASP A 374 35.11 16.52 30.98
N GLY A 375 34.52 17.20 30.00
CA GLY A 375 33.32 16.74 29.32
C GLY A 375 33.59 15.71 28.22
N THR A 376 32.98 14.56 28.37
CA THR A 376 32.61 13.69 27.25
C THR A 376 31.22 13.11 27.54
N PRO A 377 30.28 13.18 26.60
CA PRO A 377 28.93 12.68 26.86
C PRO A 377 28.92 11.15 26.82
N VAL A 378 28.87 10.54 27.97
CA VAL A 378 28.49 9.14 28.13
C VAL A 378 26.98 9.05 27.91
N MET A 379 26.60 8.28 26.92
CA MET A 379 25.19 7.93 26.67
C MET A 379 24.59 7.29 27.94
N GLN A 380 23.83 8.07 28.70
CA GLN A 380 23.04 7.57 29.82
C GLN A 380 21.82 6.83 29.26
N VAL A 381 21.86 5.51 29.24
CA VAL A 381 20.67 4.69 29.24
C VAL A 381 20.01 4.87 30.61
N ALA A 382 18.97 5.70 30.65
CA ALA A 382 18.24 6.03 31.87
C ALA A 382 17.39 4.83 32.30
N ALA A 383 17.84 4.12 33.29
CA ALA A 383 16.98 3.37 34.19
C ALA A 383 16.31 4.36 35.14
N SER A 384 15.11 4.82 34.86
CA SER A 384 14.29 5.60 35.82
C SER A 384 13.12 4.77 36.31
N VAL A 385 13.26 4.25 37.50
CA VAL A 385 12.15 3.72 38.27
C VAL A 385 11.83 4.68 39.41
N ARG A 386 10.53 5.12 39.43
CA ARG A 386 9.65 5.54 40.55
C ARG A 386 9.59 7.00 40.97
N ARG A 387 8.46 7.65 40.77
CA ARG A 387 7.25 7.80 41.62
C ARG A 387 6.38 8.94 41.10
N GLY A 388 5.08 8.68 40.93
CA GLY A 388 4.03 9.73 40.93
C GLY A 388 3.61 10.25 39.56
N GLY A 389 2.53 9.72 39.01
CA GLY A 389 1.90 10.21 37.78
C GLY A 389 2.50 9.61 36.52
N ALA A 390 2.22 8.34 36.26
CA ALA A 390 2.71 7.65 35.07
C ALA A 390 2.05 8.21 33.80
N VAL A 391 2.75 9.11 33.14
CA VAL A 391 2.67 9.16 31.66
C VAL A 391 3.24 7.81 31.23
N VAL A 392 2.35 6.91 30.77
CA VAL A 392 2.78 5.67 30.14
C VAL A 392 3.63 6.09 28.94
N ALA A 393 4.93 6.01 29.06
CA ALA A 393 5.82 6.16 27.91
C ALA A 393 5.46 5.04 26.93
N HIS A 394 4.95 5.42 25.77
CA HIS A 394 4.63 4.46 24.72
C HIS A 394 5.93 3.75 24.33
N LYS A 395 5.98 2.44 24.49
CA LYS A 395 7.09 1.64 23.95
C LYS A 395 7.07 1.77 22.43
N PRO A 396 8.20 2.07 21.78
CA PRO A 396 8.25 1.99 20.31
C PRO A 396 7.85 0.58 19.87
N ALA A 397 7.25 0.46 18.67
CA ALA A 397 6.90 -0.85 18.12
C ALA A 397 8.14 -1.76 18.11
N GLN A 398 7.99 -3.00 18.56
CA GLN A 398 9.10 -3.95 18.64
C GLN A 398 9.59 -4.36 17.24
N PHE A 399 8.67 -4.41 16.26
CA PHE A 399 8.94 -4.74 14.87
C PHE A 399 8.43 -3.61 13.93
N PRO A 400 9.09 -2.44 13.91
CA PRO A 400 8.57 -1.27 13.19
C PRO A 400 8.57 -1.44 11.66
N ASN A 401 9.36 -2.36 11.13
CA ASN A 401 9.45 -2.68 9.71
C ASN A 401 8.49 -3.80 9.27
N LEU A 402 7.83 -4.51 10.20
CA LEU A 402 6.89 -5.58 9.88
C LEU A 402 5.46 -5.05 9.83
N LEU A 403 4.70 -5.44 8.80
CA LEU A 403 3.29 -5.12 8.64
C LEU A 403 2.48 -6.41 8.38
N THR A 404 1.45 -6.62 9.18
CA THR A 404 0.47 -7.68 8.87
C THR A 404 -0.47 -7.22 7.76
N CYS A 405 -0.78 -8.12 6.85
CA CYS A 405 -1.79 -7.93 5.81
C CYS A 405 -2.74 -9.13 5.80
N GLY A 406 -3.75 -9.07 6.68
CA GLY A 406 -4.79 -10.08 6.78
C GLY A 406 -6.10 -9.61 6.15
N ASP A 407 -6.92 -10.56 5.74
CA ASP A 407 -8.24 -10.30 5.14
C ASP A 407 -9.33 -9.98 6.18
N GLU A 408 -9.00 -9.98 7.47
CA GLU A 408 -9.99 -9.79 8.55
C GLU A 408 -10.63 -8.40 8.47
N PHE A 409 -9.82 -7.34 8.40
CA PHE A 409 -10.34 -5.98 8.22
C PHE A 409 -11.16 -5.84 6.95
N GLN A 410 -10.68 -6.40 5.81
CA GLN A 410 -11.41 -6.39 4.55
C GLN A 410 -12.79 -7.03 4.69
N THR A 411 -12.83 -8.22 5.27
CA THR A 411 -14.07 -9.00 5.47
C THR A 411 -15.05 -8.24 6.36
N LEU A 412 -14.60 -7.75 7.50
CA LEU A 412 -15.42 -7.04 8.46
C LEU A 412 -15.97 -5.73 7.91
N LEU A 413 -15.12 -4.96 7.22
CA LEU A 413 -15.56 -3.69 6.59
C LEU A 413 -16.60 -3.93 5.49
N ARG A 414 -16.39 -4.94 4.63
CA ARG A 414 -17.35 -5.29 3.57
C ARG A 414 -18.68 -5.71 4.15
N ARG A 415 -18.67 -6.59 5.15
CA ARG A 415 -19.87 -7.07 5.84
C ARG A 415 -20.59 -5.94 6.57
N PHE A 416 -19.87 -5.05 7.23
CA PHE A 416 -20.44 -3.91 7.94
C PHE A 416 -21.15 -2.93 6.97
N VAL A 417 -20.49 -2.53 5.87
CA VAL A 417 -21.08 -1.61 4.87
C VAL A 417 -22.27 -2.24 4.15
N LYS A 418 -22.24 -3.56 3.94
CA LYS A 418 -23.38 -4.32 3.41
C LYS A 418 -24.55 -4.41 4.41
N SER A 419 -24.31 -4.19 5.70
CA SER A 419 -25.23 -4.34 6.84
C SER A 419 -25.53 -5.79 7.20
N ASP A 420 -24.48 -6.61 7.25
CA ASP A 420 -24.61 -7.96 7.82
C ASP A 420 -24.74 -7.87 9.34
N ASP A 421 -25.53 -8.76 9.92
CA ASP A 421 -25.67 -8.92 11.37
C ASP A 421 -24.38 -9.49 12.00
N TYR A 422 -24.21 -9.31 13.32
CA TYR A 422 -23.11 -9.85 14.12
C TYR A 422 -21.70 -9.34 13.72
N VAL A 423 -21.58 -8.09 13.22
CA VAL A 423 -20.30 -7.55 12.72
C VAL A 423 -19.80 -6.36 13.54
N MET A 424 -20.69 -5.61 14.21
CA MET A 424 -20.39 -4.29 14.80
C MET A 424 -19.17 -4.30 15.74
N GLN A 425 -19.11 -5.25 16.68
CA GLN A 425 -18.05 -5.27 17.69
C GLN A 425 -16.67 -5.57 17.07
N ASP A 426 -16.60 -6.58 16.19
CA ASP A 426 -15.36 -6.96 15.54
C ASP A 426 -14.90 -5.89 14.56
N PHE A 427 -15.83 -5.27 13.82
CA PHE A 427 -15.54 -4.13 12.95
C PHE A 427 -14.94 -2.97 13.73
N LEU A 428 -15.54 -2.56 14.86
CA LEU A 428 -15.04 -1.46 15.67
C LEU A 428 -13.65 -1.76 16.24
N LYS A 429 -13.43 -3.00 16.69
CA LYS A 429 -12.12 -3.45 17.16
C LYS A 429 -11.06 -3.26 16.06
N GLU A 430 -11.31 -3.76 14.85
CA GLU A 430 -10.37 -3.64 13.73
C GLU A 430 -10.23 -2.20 13.23
N PHE A 431 -11.31 -1.40 13.27
CA PHE A 431 -11.31 -0.01 12.81
C PHE A 431 -10.52 0.91 13.74
N LEU A 432 -10.59 0.71 15.06
CA LEU A 432 -10.01 1.58 16.08
C LEU A 432 -8.68 1.08 16.66
N SER A 433 -8.23 -0.13 16.31
CA SER A 433 -7.00 -0.68 16.86
C SER A 433 -5.86 -0.78 15.85
N VAL A 434 -4.66 -0.66 16.37
CA VAL A 434 -3.41 -1.01 15.68
C VAL A 434 -2.67 -1.99 16.57
N PRO A 435 -2.05 -3.04 16.03
CA PRO A 435 -1.15 -3.88 16.81
C PRO A 435 -0.05 -3.03 17.47
N GLU A 436 0.28 -3.30 18.73
CA GLU A 436 1.27 -2.53 19.47
C GLU A 436 2.71 -2.78 19.01
N GLU A 437 2.98 -3.99 18.50
CA GLU A 437 4.33 -4.45 18.20
C GLU A 437 4.73 -4.23 16.73
N HIS A 438 3.78 -4.08 15.82
CA HIS A 438 4.02 -4.01 14.38
C HIS A 438 2.96 -3.17 13.66
N GLY A 439 3.15 -2.90 12.38
CA GLY A 439 2.15 -2.24 11.55
C GLY A 439 1.04 -3.16 11.07
N ALA A 440 -0.06 -2.59 10.57
CA ALA A 440 -1.15 -3.31 9.92
C ALA A 440 -1.55 -2.63 8.62
N LEU A 441 -1.52 -3.37 7.51
CA LEU A 441 -2.02 -2.92 6.22
C LEU A 441 -3.53 -3.13 6.17
N ARG A 442 -4.29 -2.08 5.87
CA ARG A 442 -5.76 -2.09 5.80
C ARG A 442 -6.22 -1.88 4.36
N TYR A 443 -7.08 -2.72 3.85
CA TYR A 443 -7.62 -2.62 2.50
C TYR A 443 -9.06 -3.15 2.40
N VAL A 444 -9.79 -2.64 1.42
CA VAL A 444 -11.13 -3.13 1.03
C VAL A 444 -11.02 -4.07 -0.15
N THR A 445 -10.14 -3.74 -1.08
CA THR A 445 -9.94 -4.38 -2.37
C THR A 445 -8.46 -4.65 -2.59
N SER A 446 -8.17 -5.65 -3.40
CA SER A 446 -6.81 -6.01 -3.80
C SER A 446 -6.85 -6.59 -5.22
N TYR A 447 -5.71 -7.04 -5.74
CA TYR A 447 -5.64 -7.74 -7.03
C TYR A 447 -6.51 -9.01 -7.06
N GLU A 448 -6.78 -9.63 -5.92
CA GLU A 448 -7.65 -10.79 -5.76
C GLU A 448 -9.00 -10.35 -5.18
N GLY A 449 -10.08 -10.70 -5.85
CA GLY A 449 -11.44 -10.30 -5.49
C GLY A 449 -12.00 -9.19 -6.37
N PHE A 450 -13.17 -8.68 -6.02
CA PHE A 450 -13.81 -7.57 -6.72
C PHE A 450 -13.09 -6.26 -6.54
N THR A 451 -13.09 -5.39 -7.58
CA THR A 451 -12.78 -3.98 -7.46
C THR A 451 -13.81 -3.26 -6.59
N LEU A 452 -13.56 -2.02 -6.21
CA LEU A 452 -14.51 -1.24 -5.41
C LEU A 452 -15.86 -1.03 -6.14
N ALA A 453 -15.82 -0.81 -7.44
CA ALA A 453 -17.03 -0.68 -8.27
C ALA A 453 -17.79 -2.01 -8.38
N ASP A 454 -17.06 -3.12 -8.60
CA ASP A 454 -17.68 -4.43 -8.70
C ASP A 454 -18.26 -4.90 -7.35
N LEU A 455 -17.63 -4.53 -6.24
CA LEU A 455 -18.10 -4.85 -4.89
C LEU A 455 -19.52 -4.31 -4.58
N VAL A 456 -19.92 -3.24 -5.26
CA VAL A 456 -21.24 -2.61 -5.11
C VAL A 456 -22.15 -2.85 -6.31
N SER A 457 -21.68 -3.60 -7.31
CA SER A 457 -22.41 -3.85 -8.57
C SER A 457 -22.70 -5.31 -8.84
N TYR A 458 -21.96 -6.23 -8.20
CA TYR A 458 -22.08 -7.65 -8.44
C TYR A 458 -22.24 -8.41 -7.12
N THR A 459 -23.16 -9.37 -7.09
CA THR A 459 -23.32 -10.36 -6.03
C THR A 459 -22.62 -11.65 -6.40
N GLU A 460 -22.72 -12.04 -7.66
CA GLU A 460 -22.11 -13.24 -8.21
C GLU A 460 -20.79 -12.89 -8.93
N ARG A 461 -19.87 -13.85 -9.00
CA ARG A 461 -18.63 -13.69 -9.78
C ARG A 461 -18.87 -14.02 -11.24
N HIS A 462 -18.32 -13.21 -12.13
CA HIS A 462 -18.41 -13.35 -13.59
C HIS A 462 -17.03 -13.64 -14.19
N ASN A 463 -16.50 -14.84 -13.88
CA ASN A 463 -15.15 -15.28 -14.26
C ASN A 463 -15.12 -16.12 -15.56
N GLU A 464 -16.19 -16.14 -16.35
CA GLU A 464 -16.31 -16.97 -17.56
C GLU A 464 -15.19 -16.69 -18.57
N ALA A 465 -14.75 -15.42 -18.66
CA ALA A 465 -13.64 -15.03 -19.53
C ALA A 465 -12.30 -15.73 -19.18
N ASN A 466 -12.15 -16.21 -17.94
CA ASN A 466 -10.98 -16.96 -17.51
C ASN A 466 -10.98 -18.40 -18.08
N GLY A 467 -12.13 -18.86 -18.63
CA GLY A 467 -12.29 -20.20 -19.21
C GLY A 467 -12.24 -21.32 -18.18
N GLU A 468 -12.57 -21.02 -16.90
CA GLU A 468 -12.66 -21.98 -15.79
C GLU A 468 -14.12 -22.16 -15.33
N PHE A 469 -15.07 -21.91 -16.25
CA PHE A 469 -16.52 -22.04 -16.01
C PHE A 469 -17.04 -21.19 -14.85
N GLY A 470 -16.39 -20.08 -14.54
CA GLY A 470 -16.78 -19.22 -13.42
C GLY A 470 -16.55 -19.86 -12.04
N LEU A 471 -15.78 -20.94 -11.94
CA LEU A 471 -15.57 -21.66 -10.66
C LEU A 471 -14.30 -21.20 -9.94
N ASP A 472 -13.44 -20.47 -10.59
CA ASP A 472 -12.21 -19.88 -10.04
C ASP A 472 -12.50 -18.60 -9.24
N GLY A 473 -11.50 -18.12 -8.50
CA GLY A 473 -11.58 -16.95 -7.66
C GLY A 473 -12.29 -17.19 -6.31
N ARG A 474 -12.39 -16.13 -5.53
CA ARG A 474 -13.00 -16.19 -4.17
C ARG A 474 -14.49 -16.42 -4.26
N ALA A 475 -15.01 -17.35 -3.45
CA ALA A 475 -16.44 -17.58 -3.33
C ALA A 475 -17.11 -16.49 -2.48
N ASP A 476 -16.46 -16.09 -1.38
CA ASP A 476 -16.98 -15.15 -0.41
C ASP A 476 -16.47 -13.75 -0.69
N ASN A 477 -17.20 -12.98 -1.50
CA ASN A 477 -16.86 -11.60 -1.81
C ASN A 477 -17.43 -10.58 -0.80
N TYR A 478 -18.47 -10.95 -0.07
CA TYR A 478 -19.22 -10.06 0.84
C TYR A 478 -19.68 -8.78 0.11
N SER A 479 -20.03 -8.93 -1.16
CA SER A 479 -20.49 -7.86 -2.05
C SER A 479 -22.01 -7.70 -2.00
N TRP A 480 -22.49 -6.60 -2.58
CA TRP A 480 -23.91 -6.34 -2.76
C TRP A 480 -24.14 -5.50 -4.00
N ASN A 481 -24.94 -5.99 -4.94
CA ASN A 481 -25.23 -5.34 -6.23
C ASN A 481 -26.09 -4.06 -6.14
N CYS A 482 -26.50 -3.67 -4.93
CA CYS A 482 -27.36 -2.50 -4.67
C CYS A 482 -28.75 -2.56 -5.32
N GLY A 483 -29.19 -3.71 -5.80
CA GLY A 483 -30.54 -3.93 -6.35
C GLY A 483 -30.59 -4.51 -7.73
N GLU A 484 -29.52 -4.42 -8.52
CA GLU A 484 -29.41 -5.00 -9.87
C GLU A 484 -28.00 -5.54 -10.13
N GLU A 485 -27.91 -6.72 -10.74
CA GLU A 485 -26.64 -7.37 -11.04
C GLU A 485 -25.97 -6.75 -12.27
N GLY A 486 -24.75 -6.27 -12.11
CA GLY A 486 -23.95 -5.71 -13.20
C GLY A 486 -24.33 -4.27 -13.59
N GLU A 487 -24.23 -3.98 -14.89
CA GLU A 487 -24.53 -2.64 -15.42
C GLU A 487 -26.02 -2.32 -15.32
N THR A 488 -26.35 -1.05 -15.05
CA THR A 488 -27.73 -0.56 -14.92
C THR A 488 -27.82 0.90 -15.34
N ASP A 489 -28.99 1.30 -15.83
CA ASP A 489 -29.33 2.69 -16.12
C ASP A 489 -30.22 3.32 -15.02
N ASP A 490 -30.55 2.56 -13.96
CA ASP A 490 -31.34 3.10 -12.83
C ASP A 490 -30.53 4.13 -12.03
N ALA A 491 -30.96 5.37 -12.09
CA ALA A 491 -30.30 6.49 -11.42
C ALA A 491 -30.25 6.35 -9.88
N GLY A 492 -31.26 5.68 -9.28
CA GLY A 492 -31.31 5.43 -7.85
C GLY A 492 -30.27 4.39 -7.42
N ILE A 493 -30.14 3.29 -8.18
CA ILE A 493 -29.14 2.26 -7.96
C ILE A 493 -27.73 2.83 -8.17
N LEU A 494 -27.51 3.57 -9.26
CA LEU A 494 -26.23 4.22 -9.53
C LEU A 494 -25.83 5.20 -8.41
N SER A 495 -26.78 6.01 -7.91
CA SER A 495 -26.53 6.92 -6.79
C SER A 495 -26.16 6.16 -5.52
N LEU A 496 -26.85 5.04 -5.23
CA LEU A 496 -26.56 4.18 -4.08
C LEU A 496 -25.18 3.52 -4.20
N ARG A 497 -24.81 3.00 -5.38
CA ARG A 497 -23.49 2.42 -5.62
C ARG A 497 -22.38 3.44 -5.36
N ARG A 498 -22.51 4.67 -5.89
CA ARG A 498 -21.54 5.76 -5.65
C ARG A 498 -21.44 6.13 -4.16
N ARG A 499 -22.59 6.16 -3.45
CA ARG A 499 -22.62 6.39 -2.00
C ARG A 499 -21.89 5.30 -1.25
N GLN A 500 -22.12 4.02 -1.57
CA GLN A 500 -21.44 2.90 -0.94
C GLN A 500 -19.93 2.90 -1.19
N MET A 501 -19.49 3.23 -2.42
CA MET A 501 -18.06 3.42 -2.69
C MET A 501 -17.45 4.53 -1.82
N ARG A 502 -18.14 5.68 -1.65
CA ARG A 502 -17.70 6.75 -0.75
C ARG A 502 -17.67 6.28 0.72
N ASN A 503 -18.62 5.46 1.15
CA ASN A 503 -18.62 4.88 2.49
C ASN A 503 -17.42 3.98 2.72
N PHE A 504 -17.12 3.08 1.78
CA PHE A 504 -15.94 2.21 1.84
C PHE A 504 -14.65 3.02 1.93
N LEU A 505 -14.46 3.99 1.04
CA LEU A 505 -13.28 4.85 1.04
C LEU A 505 -13.16 5.65 2.34
N THR A 506 -14.28 6.20 2.86
CA THR A 506 -14.28 6.95 4.13
C THR A 506 -13.84 6.07 5.28
N LEU A 507 -14.42 4.88 5.43
CA LEU A 507 -14.06 3.97 6.52
C LEU A 507 -12.66 3.39 6.37
N LEU A 508 -12.21 3.07 5.15
CA LEU A 508 -10.85 2.62 4.91
C LEU A 508 -9.82 3.68 5.30
N LEU A 509 -10.00 4.90 4.79
CA LEU A 509 -9.00 5.97 4.94
C LEU A 509 -9.01 6.62 6.33
N LEU A 510 -10.07 6.43 7.13
CA LEU A 510 -10.14 6.88 8.52
C LEU A 510 -9.87 5.79 9.56
N ALA A 511 -9.69 4.54 9.14
CA ALA A 511 -9.28 3.45 10.02
C ALA A 511 -7.86 3.65 10.54
N GLN A 512 -7.58 3.08 11.70
CA GLN A 512 -6.23 2.97 12.23
C GLN A 512 -5.40 1.98 11.40
N GLY A 513 -4.09 2.23 11.28
CA GLY A 513 -3.16 1.44 10.45
C GLY A 513 -2.83 2.10 9.13
N THR A 514 -2.20 1.36 8.22
CA THR A 514 -1.75 1.81 6.91
C THR A 514 -2.80 1.49 5.85
N PRO A 515 -3.54 2.45 5.30
CA PRO A 515 -4.53 2.15 4.27
C PRO A 515 -3.86 1.84 2.92
N MET A 516 -4.44 0.88 2.18
CA MET A 516 -4.07 0.56 0.81
C MET A 516 -5.28 0.69 -0.12
N LEU A 517 -5.10 1.44 -1.19
CA LEU A 517 -6.02 1.53 -2.33
C LEU A 517 -5.55 0.58 -3.44
N HIS A 518 -6.46 -0.10 -4.10
CA HIS A 518 -6.16 -0.84 -5.32
C HIS A 518 -6.32 0.06 -6.54
N GLN A 519 -5.48 -0.13 -7.57
CA GLN A 519 -5.49 0.69 -8.78
C GLN A 519 -6.88 0.81 -9.41
N GLY A 520 -7.32 2.03 -9.61
CA GLY A 520 -8.59 2.34 -10.26
C GLY A 520 -9.80 2.42 -9.32
N ASP A 521 -9.69 2.04 -8.04
CA ASP A 521 -10.81 2.18 -7.09
C ASP A 521 -11.25 3.64 -6.93
N GLU A 522 -10.29 4.57 -6.95
CA GLU A 522 -10.55 6.01 -6.93
C GLU A 522 -11.20 6.53 -8.21
N ARG A 523 -11.34 5.67 -9.22
CA ARG A 523 -11.91 5.99 -10.53
C ARG A 523 -13.12 5.14 -10.90
N CYS A 524 -13.70 4.42 -9.96
CA CYS A 524 -14.82 3.50 -10.20
C CYS A 524 -14.48 2.42 -11.26
N ASN A 525 -13.25 1.92 -11.28
CA ASN A 525 -12.84 0.91 -12.25
C ASN A 525 -13.55 -0.41 -11.99
N SER A 526 -14.17 -0.99 -13.03
CA SER A 526 -14.83 -2.30 -13.00
C SER A 526 -14.04 -3.31 -13.81
N GLN A 527 -14.07 -4.57 -13.36
CA GLN A 527 -13.57 -5.74 -14.07
C GLN A 527 -14.73 -6.61 -14.61
N GLY A 528 -15.95 -6.00 -14.70
CA GLY A 528 -17.15 -6.67 -15.18
C GLY A 528 -17.59 -7.84 -14.28
N GLY A 529 -17.31 -7.77 -12.95
CA GLY A 529 -17.60 -8.85 -12.01
C GLY A 529 -16.60 -10.02 -12.07
N ASN A 530 -15.49 -9.88 -12.80
CA ASN A 530 -14.40 -10.87 -12.74
C ASN A 530 -13.54 -10.62 -11.51
N ASN A 531 -13.64 -11.52 -10.51
CA ASN A 531 -12.92 -11.38 -9.25
C ASN A 531 -11.57 -12.13 -9.21
N ASN A 532 -11.10 -12.65 -10.37
CA ASN A 532 -9.85 -13.39 -10.48
C ASN A 532 -9.18 -13.21 -11.86
N PRO A 533 -8.92 -11.99 -12.33
CA PRO A 533 -8.44 -11.74 -13.69
C PRO A 533 -6.95 -12.07 -13.89
N TYR A 534 -6.44 -13.12 -13.26
CA TYR A 534 -5.02 -13.52 -13.27
C TYR A 534 -4.43 -13.79 -14.65
N CYS A 535 -5.28 -14.12 -15.62
CA CYS A 535 -4.93 -14.45 -17.01
C CYS A 535 -5.49 -13.43 -18.02
N GLN A 536 -6.05 -12.32 -17.57
CA GLN A 536 -6.70 -11.32 -18.43
C GLN A 536 -5.73 -10.19 -18.75
N ASP A 537 -5.03 -10.27 -19.86
CA ASP A 537 -4.19 -9.17 -20.37
C ASP A 537 -4.97 -8.33 -21.40
N ASN A 538 -6.07 -7.74 -20.95
CA ASN A 538 -7.03 -6.98 -21.76
C ASN A 538 -7.80 -5.96 -20.88
N GLU A 539 -8.85 -5.38 -21.44
CA GLU A 539 -9.70 -4.36 -20.83
C GLU A 539 -10.34 -4.80 -19.50
N ILE A 540 -10.49 -6.10 -19.25
CA ILE A 540 -11.02 -6.59 -17.97
C ILE A 540 -10.09 -6.21 -16.83
N SER A 541 -8.77 -6.29 -17.02
CA SER A 541 -7.78 -6.03 -15.97
C SER A 541 -7.15 -4.64 -16.03
N TRP A 542 -7.26 -3.96 -17.18
CA TRP A 542 -6.63 -2.66 -17.33
C TRP A 542 -7.49 -1.56 -16.72
N VAL A 543 -6.84 -0.58 -16.11
CA VAL A 543 -7.55 0.58 -15.56
C VAL A 543 -8.15 1.41 -16.70
N ASP A 544 -9.45 1.65 -16.63
CA ASP A 544 -10.17 2.48 -17.60
C ASP A 544 -9.94 3.98 -17.33
N TRP A 545 -9.18 4.62 -18.20
CA TRP A 545 -8.86 6.05 -18.15
C TRP A 545 -9.83 6.91 -18.94
N THR A 546 -10.91 6.36 -19.50
CA THR A 546 -11.93 7.13 -20.20
C THR A 546 -12.50 8.22 -19.28
N PRO A 547 -12.45 9.50 -19.68
CA PRO A 547 -12.94 10.60 -18.86
C PRO A 547 -14.45 10.52 -18.63
N SER A 548 -14.88 10.66 -17.36
CA SER A 548 -16.28 10.87 -17.00
C SER A 548 -16.37 11.78 -15.77
N ALA A 549 -17.51 12.44 -15.59
CA ALA A 549 -17.76 13.27 -14.42
C ALA A 549 -17.74 12.44 -13.12
N GLU A 550 -18.26 11.22 -13.18
CA GLU A 550 -18.29 10.28 -12.07
C GLU A 550 -16.88 9.91 -11.61
N LYS A 551 -16.01 9.47 -12.54
CA LYS A 551 -14.61 9.12 -12.25
C LYS A 551 -13.84 10.31 -11.69
N ALA A 552 -14.02 11.49 -12.28
CA ALA A 552 -13.39 12.72 -11.78
C ALA A 552 -13.88 13.08 -10.37
N GLY A 553 -15.18 12.94 -10.10
CA GLY A 553 -15.78 13.19 -8.79
C GLY A 553 -15.24 12.23 -7.72
N MET A 554 -15.15 10.93 -8.01
CA MET A 554 -14.62 9.93 -7.07
C MET A 554 -13.13 10.14 -6.81
N THR A 555 -12.35 10.47 -7.85
CA THR A 555 -10.92 10.80 -7.69
C THR A 555 -10.74 12.03 -6.79
N ALA A 556 -11.52 13.09 -7.01
CA ALA A 556 -11.47 14.29 -6.18
C ALA A 556 -11.88 14.02 -4.73
N PHE A 557 -12.91 13.20 -4.51
CA PHE A 557 -13.35 12.77 -3.19
C PHE A 557 -12.25 11.98 -2.46
N THR A 558 -11.62 11.02 -3.15
CA THR A 558 -10.52 10.21 -2.59
C THR A 558 -9.32 11.09 -2.22
N ALA A 559 -8.92 12.00 -3.10
CA ALA A 559 -7.82 12.94 -2.82
C ALA A 559 -8.13 13.84 -1.61
N ALA A 560 -9.38 14.31 -1.49
CA ALA A 560 -9.82 15.12 -0.35
C ALA A 560 -9.81 14.32 0.96
N LEU A 561 -10.20 13.04 0.94
CA LEU A 561 -10.11 12.14 2.11
C LEU A 561 -8.66 11.87 2.53
N LEU A 562 -7.76 11.67 1.58
CA LEU A 562 -6.34 11.48 1.85
C LEU A 562 -5.72 12.74 2.45
N ALA A 563 -6.08 13.92 1.94
CA ALA A 563 -5.68 15.18 2.54
C ALA A 563 -6.25 15.34 3.96
N PHE A 564 -7.53 14.98 4.15
CA PHE A 564 -8.17 15.02 5.46
C PHE A 564 -7.48 14.09 6.46
N ARG A 565 -7.18 12.83 6.09
CA ARG A 565 -6.41 11.91 6.93
C ARG A 565 -5.07 12.51 7.35
N ARG A 566 -4.29 13.02 6.37
CA ARG A 566 -2.97 13.64 6.61
C ARG A 566 -3.04 14.81 7.58
N ASP A 567 -4.07 15.66 7.44
CA ASP A 567 -4.25 16.88 8.24
C ASP A 567 -4.80 16.60 9.66
N HIS A 568 -5.24 15.35 9.93
CA HIS A 568 -5.81 14.91 11.21
C HIS A 568 -5.06 13.71 11.80
N PRO A 569 -3.98 13.92 12.58
CA PRO A 569 -3.12 12.86 13.12
C PRO A 569 -3.82 11.78 13.93
N VAL A 570 -5.03 12.02 14.40
CA VAL A 570 -5.82 11.04 15.16
C VAL A 570 -6.12 9.78 14.34
N PHE A 571 -6.14 9.86 13.01
CA PHE A 571 -6.41 8.72 12.12
C PHE A 571 -5.16 7.91 11.73
N HIS A 572 -3.95 8.42 12.06
CA HIS A 572 -2.70 7.72 11.76
C HIS A 572 -1.73 7.73 12.97
N SER A 573 -2.30 7.76 14.17
CA SER A 573 -1.53 7.66 15.41
C SER A 573 -0.99 6.25 15.61
N SER A 574 0.28 6.15 16.02
CA SER A 574 0.87 4.89 16.47
C SER A 574 0.44 4.50 17.90
N ARG A 575 -0.34 5.35 18.57
CA ARG A 575 -0.76 5.13 19.95
C ARG A 575 -2.14 4.50 19.98
N PRO A 576 -2.32 3.37 20.69
CA PRO A 576 -3.63 2.79 20.87
C PRO A 576 -4.55 3.71 21.65
N PHE A 577 -5.83 3.72 21.33
CA PHE A 577 -6.84 4.45 22.07
C PHE A 577 -7.06 3.85 23.46
N GLN A 578 -7.17 4.71 24.46
CA GLN A 578 -7.31 4.31 25.85
C GLN A 578 -8.74 4.48 26.40
N TYR A 579 -9.61 5.18 25.67
CA TYR A 579 -11.00 5.47 26.07
C TYR A 579 -11.14 6.23 27.40
N ILE A 580 -10.08 6.92 27.84
CA ILE A 580 -10.01 7.60 29.12
C ILE A 580 -9.55 9.05 28.91
N ASP A 581 -10.18 10.00 29.63
CA ASP A 581 -9.76 11.40 29.64
C ASP A 581 -8.50 11.59 30.52
N THR A 582 -7.32 11.27 29.95
CA THR A 582 -6.03 11.44 30.64
C THR A 582 -5.54 12.89 30.64
N LEU A 583 -6.12 13.76 29.81
CA LEU A 583 -5.77 15.18 29.73
C LEU A 583 -6.63 16.08 30.63
N GLY A 584 -7.75 15.59 31.17
CA GLY A 584 -8.69 16.33 31.99
C GLY A 584 -9.41 17.46 31.25
N ILE A 585 -9.70 17.23 29.94
CA ILE A 585 -10.36 18.20 29.06
C ILE A 585 -11.85 17.91 28.83
N GLY A 586 -12.39 16.91 29.52
CA GLY A 586 -13.80 16.52 29.48
C GLY A 586 -14.16 15.54 28.36
N HIS A 587 -13.18 15.10 27.59
CA HIS A 587 -13.35 14.12 26.51
C HIS A 587 -12.17 13.15 26.49
N PRO A 588 -12.41 11.82 26.38
CA PRO A 588 -11.36 10.85 26.13
C PRO A 588 -10.80 10.99 24.70
N ASP A 589 -9.74 10.26 24.39
CA ASP A 589 -9.14 10.20 23.06
C ASP A 589 -10.14 9.70 22.00
N VAL A 590 -10.97 8.69 22.33
CA VAL A 590 -12.08 8.23 21.52
C VAL A 590 -13.27 7.89 22.39
N SER A 591 -14.48 8.13 21.88
CA SER A 591 -15.73 7.71 22.55
C SER A 591 -16.78 7.26 21.55
N LEU A 592 -17.62 6.32 22.00
CA LEU A 592 -18.67 5.71 21.18
C LEU A 592 -20.05 6.17 21.65
N HIS A 593 -20.94 6.40 20.68
CA HIS A 593 -22.26 6.96 20.89
C HIS A 593 -23.29 6.21 20.03
N GLY A 594 -24.52 6.18 20.48
CA GLY A 594 -25.67 5.63 19.77
C GLY A 594 -26.77 6.70 19.62
N GLU A 595 -28.01 6.31 19.78
CA GLU A 595 -29.17 7.22 19.88
C GLU A 595 -29.09 8.10 21.14
N GLU A 596 -28.36 7.63 22.17
CA GLU A 596 -27.99 8.44 23.34
C GLU A 596 -26.47 8.62 23.39
N ALA A 597 -26.04 9.82 23.79
CA ALA A 597 -24.62 10.11 23.93
C ALA A 597 -23.97 9.20 25.00
N TRP A 598 -22.79 8.64 24.68
CA TRP A 598 -22.02 7.73 25.55
C TRP A 598 -22.66 6.35 25.77
N LYS A 599 -23.71 6.01 24.99
CA LYS A 599 -24.38 4.71 25.03
C LYS A 599 -24.46 4.14 23.62
N PRO A 600 -23.38 3.52 23.12
CA PRO A 600 -23.40 2.87 21.82
C PRO A 600 -24.28 1.61 21.88
N ASP A 601 -25.01 1.33 20.80
CA ASP A 601 -25.60 0.03 20.59
C ASP A 601 -24.57 -0.86 19.87
N LEU A 602 -24.04 -1.84 20.60
CA LEU A 602 -23.09 -2.83 20.11
C LEU A 602 -23.74 -4.21 19.97
N GLY A 603 -25.06 -4.25 19.95
CA GLY A 603 -25.81 -5.48 19.76
C GLY A 603 -25.60 -6.13 18.40
N PRO A 604 -26.00 -7.40 18.24
CA PRO A 604 -25.75 -8.18 17.02
C PRO A 604 -26.46 -7.63 15.77
N PHE A 605 -27.52 -6.84 15.94
CA PHE A 605 -28.33 -6.24 14.87
C PHE A 605 -28.07 -4.73 14.70
N SER A 606 -27.01 -4.23 15.31
CA SER A 606 -26.64 -2.81 15.19
C SER A 606 -25.84 -2.59 13.91
N HIS A 607 -26.26 -1.58 13.12
CA HIS A 607 -25.61 -1.17 11.87
C HIS A 607 -25.29 0.33 11.87
N SER A 608 -25.31 0.96 13.05
CA SER A 608 -25.03 2.39 13.17
C SER A 608 -24.23 2.71 14.41
N ILE A 609 -23.34 3.70 14.31
CA ILE A 609 -22.47 4.10 15.40
C ILE A 609 -22.03 5.56 15.22
N GLY A 610 -21.95 6.27 16.35
CA GLY A 610 -21.28 7.55 16.45
C GLY A 610 -19.92 7.38 17.11
N ILE A 611 -18.85 7.89 16.50
CA ILE A 611 -17.50 7.82 17.03
C ILE A 611 -16.95 9.25 17.14
N ALA A 612 -16.66 9.68 18.37
CA ALA A 612 -16.01 10.96 18.59
C ALA A 612 -14.51 10.77 18.85
N PHE A 613 -13.70 11.48 18.09
CA PHE A 613 -12.24 11.52 18.23
C PHE A 613 -11.80 12.84 18.81
N CYS A 614 -10.92 12.81 19.81
CA CYS A 614 -10.31 14.00 20.37
C CYS A 614 -8.88 14.15 19.88
N GLU A 615 -8.66 15.10 18.98
CA GLU A 615 -7.38 15.30 18.30
C GLU A 615 -6.24 15.74 19.23
N ASN A 616 -6.58 16.31 20.41
CA ASN A 616 -5.59 16.75 21.38
C ASN A 616 -4.65 15.63 21.84
N TYR A 617 -5.10 14.37 21.78
CA TYR A 617 -4.32 13.21 22.18
C TYR A 617 -3.30 12.77 21.12
N ALA A 618 -3.51 13.12 19.86
CA ALA A 618 -2.62 12.79 18.76
C ALA A 618 -1.51 13.84 18.55
N LEU A 619 -1.60 15.02 19.18
CA LEU A 619 -0.61 16.07 19.03
C LEU A 619 0.70 15.72 19.78
N SER A 620 1.84 16.09 19.19
CA SER A 620 3.17 15.90 19.77
C SER A 620 3.37 16.66 21.07
N GLU A 621 2.83 17.89 21.16
CA GLU A 621 2.83 18.70 22.38
C GLU A 621 1.43 18.67 23.02
N ARG A 622 1.27 17.86 24.06
CA ARG A 622 0.03 17.80 24.85
C ARG A 622 -0.01 18.98 25.83
N LYS A 623 -0.66 20.06 25.44
CA LYS A 623 -0.87 21.22 26.33
C LYS A 623 -2.12 21.01 27.17
N LYS A 624 -1.95 20.87 28.49
CA LYS A 624 -3.06 20.96 29.46
C LYS A 624 -3.74 22.31 29.30
N ASN A 625 -5.07 22.36 29.37
CA ASN A 625 -5.93 23.55 29.26
C ASN A 625 -6.20 24.07 27.83
N GLN A 626 -5.94 23.33 26.78
CA GLN A 626 -6.54 23.64 25.48
C GLN A 626 -7.96 23.09 25.39
N PRO A 627 -8.89 23.81 24.72
CA PRO A 627 -10.22 23.29 24.49
C PRO A 627 -10.11 22.02 23.61
N ALA A 628 -11.02 21.05 23.86
CA ALA A 628 -11.06 19.83 23.08
C ALA A 628 -11.32 20.13 21.60
N SER A 629 -10.44 19.65 20.72
CA SER A 629 -10.66 19.60 19.27
C SER A 629 -11.30 18.26 18.93
N LEU A 630 -12.57 18.30 18.53
CA LEU A 630 -13.36 17.10 18.34
C LEU A 630 -13.77 16.93 16.88
N LEU A 631 -13.62 15.69 16.40
CA LEU A 631 -14.23 15.18 15.18
C LEU A 631 -15.27 14.14 15.58
N TYR A 632 -16.40 14.10 14.87
CA TYR A 632 -17.43 13.11 15.10
C TYR A 632 -17.79 12.45 13.79
N LEU A 633 -17.68 11.12 13.76
CA LEU A 633 -18.04 10.27 12.64
C LEU A 633 -19.40 9.64 12.94
N ALA A 634 -20.43 10.07 12.24
CA ALA A 634 -21.79 9.49 12.31
C ALA A 634 -21.93 8.48 11.18
N VAL A 635 -21.97 7.19 11.51
CA VAL A 635 -22.08 6.08 10.56
C VAL A 635 -23.45 5.46 10.67
N ASN A 636 -24.19 5.41 9.57
CA ASN A 636 -25.48 4.73 9.46
C ASN A 636 -25.47 3.79 8.25
N MET A 637 -25.21 2.51 8.48
CA MET A 637 -25.33 1.48 7.44
C MET A 637 -26.74 0.83 7.42
N TYR A 638 -27.66 1.31 8.26
CA TYR A 638 -29.05 0.88 8.26
C TYR A 638 -29.80 1.45 7.05
N TRP A 639 -30.92 0.84 6.66
CA TRP A 639 -31.73 1.24 5.49
C TRP A 639 -32.77 2.31 5.81
N LYS A 640 -32.73 2.90 7.00
CA LYS A 640 -33.57 4.03 7.42
C LYS A 640 -32.71 5.17 7.92
N GLU A 641 -33.23 6.38 7.84
CA GLU A 641 -32.63 7.55 8.49
C GLU A 641 -32.60 7.33 10.01
N LEU A 642 -31.49 7.62 10.64
CA LEU A 642 -31.30 7.57 12.07
C LEU A 642 -30.77 8.90 12.62
N SER A 643 -31.06 9.14 13.89
CA SER A 643 -30.52 10.27 14.66
C SER A 643 -29.50 9.76 15.66
N LEU A 644 -28.23 10.11 15.48
CA LEU A 644 -27.16 9.77 16.40
C LEU A 644 -26.88 10.94 17.34
N ALA A 645 -26.71 10.65 18.64
CA ALA A 645 -26.49 11.67 19.64
C ALA A 645 -25.05 12.22 19.58
N LEU A 646 -24.94 13.54 19.69
CA LEU A 646 -23.68 14.26 19.71
C LEU A 646 -23.20 14.47 21.15
N PRO A 647 -21.93 14.25 21.48
CA PRO A 647 -21.38 14.60 22.78
C PRO A 647 -21.42 16.13 22.98
N LYS A 648 -21.58 16.55 24.24
CA LYS A 648 -21.63 17.95 24.61
C LYS A 648 -20.29 18.62 24.33
N LEU A 649 -20.32 19.74 23.62
CA LEU A 649 -19.14 20.53 23.30
C LEU A 649 -18.70 21.47 24.45
N PRO A 650 -17.44 21.91 24.46
CA PRO A 650 -16.99 23.00 25.28
C PRO A 650 -17.82 24.30 25.04
N PRO A 651 -17.88 25.22 26.01
CA PRO A 651 -18.59 26.48 25.81
C PRO A 651 -18.15 27.23 24.55
N ASN A 652 -19.10 27.82 23.83
CA ASN A 652 -18.90 28.58 22.59
C ASN A 652 -18.43 27.74 21.38
N TYR A 653 -18.54 26.40 21.42
CA TYR A 653 -18.33 25.54 20.28
C TYR A 653 -19.65 24.99 19.76
N ILE A 654 -19.73 24.78 18.47
CA ILE A 654 -20.85 24.14 17.77
C ILE A 654 -20.34 23.07 16.83
N TRP A 655 -21.17 22.04 16.60
CA TRP A 655 -20.94 21.05 15.58
C TRP A 655 -21.25 21.61 14.19
N LYS A 656 -20.37 21.31 13.23
CA LYS A 656 -20.63 21.55 11.80
C LYS A 656 -20.33 20.30 11.00
N VAL A 657 -21.24 19.93 10.10
CA VAL A 657 -21.05 18.86 9.11
C VAL A 657 -20.06 19.36 8.07
N ILE A 658 -19.00 18.61 7.83
CA ILE A 658 -17.96 18.91 6.84
C ILE A 658 -17.92 17.90 5.70
N LEU A 659 -18.42 16.69 5.92
CA LEU A 659 -18.55 15.63 4.93
C LEU A 659 -19.91 14.95 5.08
N ASP A 660 -20.54 14.60 3.95
CA ASP A 660 -21.75 13.81 3.87
C ASP A 660 -21.70 12.92 2.62
N THR A 661 -21.57 11.60 2.81
CA THR A 661 -21.46 10.66 1.68
C THR A 661 -22.76 10.52 0.88
N GLU A 662 -23.89 11.05 1.36
CA GLU A 662 -25.14 11.14 0.62
C GLU A 662 -25.03 12.09 -0.57
N THR A 663 -24.24 13.17 -0.44
CA THR A 663 -24.02 14.14 -1.52
C THR A 663 -22.99 13.62 -2.54
N GLU A 664 -23.09 14.07 -3.78
CA GLU A 664 -22.18 13.63 -4.84
C GLU A 664 -20.73 14.09 -4.60
N GLU A 665 -20.54 15.28 -4.04
CA GLU A 665 -19.24 15.85 -3.74
C GLU A 665 -18.61 15.20 -2.47
N GLY A 666 -19.43 14.67 -1.55
CA GLY A 666 -19.02 14.15 -0.26
C GLY A 666 -18.56 15.26 0.69
N PHE A 667 -17.45 15.94 0.41
CA PHE A 667 -17.01 17.09 1.19
C PHE A 667 -17.82 18.33 0.87
N LEU A 668 -18.34 18.99 1.91
CA LEU A 668 -19.16 20.18 1.75
C LEU A 668 -18.26 21.41 1.55
N GLN A 669 -18.49 22.17 0.48
CA GLN A 669 -17.77 23.42 0.21
C GLN A 669 -17.91 24.43 1.37
N THR A 670 -19.08 24.47 2.02
CA THR A 670 -19.34 25.25 3.21
C THR A 670 -19.86 24.34 4.31
N PRO A 671 -19.17 24.26 5.46
CA PRO A 671 -19.64 23.45 6.59
C PRO A 671 -21.04 23.86 7.06
N VAL A 672 -21.94 22.91 7.17
CA VAL A 672 -23.36 23.13 7.52
C VAL A 672 -23.56 22.91 9.02
N THR A 673 -24.25 23.84 9.69
CA THR A 673 -24.64 23.70 11.08
C THR A 673 -25.86 22.79 11.17
N PRO A 674 -25.84 21.67 11.91
CA PRO A 674 -27.02 20.83 12.15
C PRO A 674 -28.13 21.67 12.79
N GLY A 675 -29.38 21.35 12.48
CA GLY A 675 -30.55 22.01 13.10
C GLY A 675 -30.66 21.76 14.60
N ASP A 676 -30.10 20.65 15.07
CA ASP A 676 -29.95 20.29 16.47
C ASP A 676 -28.46 20.07 16.80
N GLN A 677 -27.98 20.59 17.93
CA GLN A 677 -26.60 20.41 18.40
C GLN A 677 -26.44 19.22 19.32
N HIS A 678 -27.53 18.50 19.61
CA HIS A 678 -27.54 17.29 20.44
C HIS A 678 -27.64 16.02 19.58
N TYR A 679 -28.15 16.13 18.35
CA TYR A 679 -28.34 15.00 17.45
C TYR A 679 -27.97 15.37 16.02
N VAL A 680 -27.43 14.40 15.30
CA VAL A 680 -27.23 14.48 13.86
C VAL A 680 -28.09 13.44 13.18
N ARG A 681 -28.94 13.89 12.26
CA ARG A 681 -29.67 12.97 11.35
C ARG A 681 -28.70 12.47 10.30
N THR A 682 -28.66 11.19 10.09
CA THR A 682 -27.80 10.51 9.12
C THR A 682 -28.68 9.69 8.20
N ALA A 683 -28.61 9.98 6.91
CA ALA A 683 -29.41 9.32 5.89
C ALA A 683 -29.16 7.80 5.84
N PRO A 684 -30.05 7.01 5.24
CA PRO A 684 -29.82 5.58 5.05
C PRO A 684 -28.49 5.33 4.34
N ARG A 685 -27.71 4.36 4.82
CA ARG A 685 -26.46 3.91 4.20
C ARG A 685 -25.52 5.09 3.85
N SER A 686 -25.32 5.97 4.85
CA SER A 686 -24.45 7.14 4.70
C SER A 686 -23.59 7.40 5.93
N ILE A 687 -22.59 8.24 5.72
CA ILE A 687 -21.64 8.67 6.75
C ILE A 687 -21.61 10.20 6.74
N ARG A 688 -21.67 10.80 7.93
CA ARG A 688 -21.41 12.23 8.13
C ARG A 688 -20.20 12.43 9.03
N ILE A 689 -19.33 13.36 8.66
CA ILE A 689 -18.25 13.82 9.53
C ILE A 689 -18.59 15.22 10.00
N LEU A 690 -18.55 15.41 11.32
CA LEU A 690 -18.75 16.69 11.95
C LEU A 690 -17.44 17.13 12.65
N ARG A 691 -17.25 18.44 12.69
CA ARG A 691 -16.13 19.06 13.41
C ARG A 691 -16.67 20.07 14.41
N ALA A 692 -16.11 20.07 15.62
CA ALA A 692 -16.35 21.11 16.60
C ALA A 692 -15.63 22.40 16.19
N VAL A 693 -16.37 23.48 16.03
CA VAL A 693 -15.81 24.78 15.66
C VAL A 693 -16.29 25.87 16.60
N LEU A 694 -15.50 26.92 16.75
CA LEU A 694 -15.86 28.05 17.58
C LEU A 694 -17.07 28.81 16.98
N ASP A 695 -18.14 29.03 17.77
CA ASP A 695 -19.30 29.83 17.36
C ASP A 695 -18.97 31.34 17.47
N VAL A 696 -18.31 31.84 16.42
CA VAL A 696 -17.90 33.24 16.34
C VAL A 696 -19.12 34.17 16.43
N ASP A 697 -20.27 33.78 15.89
CA ASP A 697 -21.49 34.60 15.90
C ASP A 697 -22.10 34.65 17.29
N ALA A 698 -22.10 33.57 18.05
CA ALA A 698 -22.52 33.58 19.46
C ALA A 698 -21.62 34.47 20.32
N ILE A 699 -20.31 34.34 20.13
CA ILE A 699 -19.32 35.17 20.83
C ILE A 699 -19.54 36.66 20.52
N VAL A 700 -19.72 37.02 19.24
CA VAL A 700 -20.01 38.41 18.85
C VAL A 700 -21.33 38.88 19.42
N ARG A 701 -22.37 38.04 19.42
CA ARG A 701 -23.66 38.36 20.06
C ARG A 701 -23.51 38.58 21.56
N GLN A 702 -22.72 37.74 22.23
CA GLN A 702 -22.45 37.89 23.68
C GLN A 702 -21.70 39.20 23.97
N PHE A 703 -20.63 39.51 23.26
CA PHE A 703 -19.91 40.78 23.41
C PHE A 703 -20.80 41.99 23.15
N ARG A 704 -21.71 41.92 22.15
CA ARG A 704 -22.68 43.00 21.92
C ARG A 704 -23.66 43.18 23.08
N ARG A 705 -24.16 42.07 23.66
CA ARG A 705 -25.06 42.12 24.84
C ARG A 705 -24.36 42.69 26.06
N GLU A 706 -23.14 42.22 26.36
CA GLU A 706 -22.36 42.72 27.48
C GLU A 706 -22.04 44.22 27.34
N ARG A 707 -21.68 44.65 26.13
CA ARG A 707 -21.47 46.07 25.82
C ARG A 707 -22.74 46.91 25.95
N LEU A 708 -23.88 46.38 25.55
CA LEU A 708 -25.17 47.08 25.75
C LEU A 708 -25.59 47.08 27.22
N ALA A 709 -25.31 46.02 27.98
CA ALA A 709 -25.60 45.98 29.42
C ALA A 709 -24.69 46.89 30.25
N SER A 710 -23.46 47.12 29.78
CA SER A 710 -22.50 48.00 30.43
C SER A 710 -22.73 49.51 30.16
N VAL A 711 -23.62 49.85 29.22
CA VAL A 711 -24.01 51.25 28.95
C VAL A 711 -25.04 51.69 29.97
N PRO A 712 -24.79 52.72 30.82
CA PRO A 712 -25.75 53.20 31.80
C PRO A 712 -27.08 53.57 31.10
N ARG A 713 -28.20 53.12 31.68
CA ARG A 713 -29.56 53.31 31.12
C ARG A 713 -29.85 54.78 30.78
N ALA A 714 -29.19 55.71 31.48
CA ALA A 714 -29.24 57.16 31.24
C ALA A 714 -28.57 57.58 29.91
N ALA A 715 -27.59 56.87 29.41
CA ALA A 715 -26.94 57.19 28.13
C ALA A 715 -27.74 56.68 26.93
N LEU A 716 -28.46 55.55 27.03
CA LEU A 716 -29.37 55.01 26.02
C LEU A 716 -30.60 55.94 25.81
N LEU A 717 -31.10 56.59 26.89
CA LEU A 717 -32.21 57.53 26.79
C LEU A 717 -31.79 58.90 26.19
N LYS A 718 -30.51 59.29 26.35
CA LYS A 718 -29.99 60.49 25.66
C LYS A 718 -29.85 60.32 24.17
N ASP A 719 -29.41 59.13 23.70
CA ASP A 719 -29.30 58.85 22.26
C ASP A 719 -30.67 58.74 21.56
N GLN A 720 -31.67 58.18 22.24
CA GLN A 720 -33.04 58.16 21.67
C GLN A 720 -33.66 59.59 21.62
N ARG A 721 -33.36 60.46 22.56
CA ARG A 721 -33.80 61.87 22.51
C ARG A 721 -33.07 62.67 21.41
N SER A 722 -31.78 62.41 21.22
CA SER A 722 -31.01 63.04 20.11
C SER A 722 -31.35 62.51 18.75
N ALA A 723 -31.77 61.26 18.62
CA ALA A 723 -32.26 60.69 17.33
C ALA A 723 -33.65 61.22 16.95
N SER A 724 -34.57 61.36 17.92
CA SER A 724 -35.89 61.96 17.67
C SER A 724 -35.82 63.46 17.37
N PHE A 725 -34.81 64.17 17.87
CA PHE A 725 -34.59 65.59 17.57
C PHE A 725 -33.96 65.82 16.19
N ARG A 726 -33.20 64.86 15.66
CA ARG A 726 -32.57 64.92 14.33
C ARG A 726 -33.51 64.47 13.18
N SER A 727 -34.62 63.80 13.46
CA SER A 727 -35.60 63.41 12.46
C SER A 727 -36.56 64.52 12.10
N MET A 728 -36.64 65.63 12.89
CA MET A 728 -37.54 66.78 12.59
C MET A 728 -36.90 67.89 11.75
N HIS A 729 -35.61 67.82 11.43
CA HIS A 729 -34.94 68.81 10.57
C HIS A 729 -33.96 68.17 9.60
N ARG A 730 -34.45 67.57 8.52
CA ARG A 730 -33.67 67.34 7.30
C ARG A 730 -34.55 67.48 6.07
N SER A 731 -34.31 68.61 5.39
CA SER A 731 -34.61 68.75 3.95
C SER A 731 -33.75 67.82 3.12
N PRO A 732 -34.23 67.37 1.98
CA PRO A 732 -33.46 66.47 1.12
C PRO A 732 -32.53 67.31 0.26
N ASP A 733 -31.24 67.23 0.47
CA ASP A 733 -30.25 67.37 -0.63
C ASP A 733 -28.83 67.13 -0.15
N ALA A 734 -28.07 66.49 -1.01
CA ALA A 734 -26.62 66.49 -1.16
C ALA A 734 -25.82 65.22 -0.71
N GLY A 735 -25.44 64.44 -1.71
CA GLY A 735 -24.02 64.21 -1.98
C GLY A 735 -23.29 63.08 -1.26
N HIS A 736 -23.04 62.04 -2.00
CA HIS A 736 -22.08 61.00 -1.73
C HIS A 736 -20.74 61.49 -1.11
N ARG A 737 -20.33 60.94 0.03
CA ARG A 737 -18.92 60.76 0.40
C ARG A 737 -18.74 59.47 1.17
N ARG A 738 -17.87 58.59 0.65
CA ARG A 738 -17.39 57.35 1.27
C ARG A 738 -16.65 57.67 2.54
N ALA A 739 -17.04 57.06 3.66
CA ALA A 739 -16.26 57.03 4.89
C ALA A 739 -15.57 55.68 5.00
N VAL A 740 -14.24 55.69 4.98
CA VAL A 740 -13.38 54.52 5.28
C VAL A 740 -13.45 54.30 6.81
N GLY A 741 -14.13 53.25 7.21
CA GLY A 741 -14.27 52.87 8.62
C GLY A 741 -13.03 52.18 9.16
N ARG A 742 -12.43 52.71 10.21
CA ARG A 742 -11.39 52.05 11.02
C ARG A 742 -11.98 50.82 11.71
N THR A 743 -11.37 49.67 11.46
CA THR A 743 -11.72 48.38 12.08
C THR A 743 -11.47 48.43 13.61
N PRO A 744 -12.45 48.08 14.48
CA PRO A 744 -12.26 48.07 15.94
C PRO A 744 -11.18 47.09 16.40
N ALA A 745 -10.46 47.43 17.45
CA ALA A 745 -9.36 46.66 18.04
C ALA A 745 -9.75 45.21 18.46
N ALA A 746 -11.04 44.96 18.71
CA ALA A 746 -11.58 43.63 19.02
C ALA A 746 -11.42 42.61 17.88
N LEU A 747 -11.52 43.00 16.62
CA LEU A 747 -11.31 42.14 15.45
C LEU A 747 -9.84 41.78 15.24
N ARG A 748 -8.90 42.55 15.76
CA ARG A 748 -7.46 42.22 15.75
C ARG A 748 -7.09 41.17 16.79
N ARG A 749 -7.85 41.00 17.85
CA ARG A 749 -7.63 40.00 18.90
C ARG A 749 -8.18 38.64 18.46
N ILE A 750 -9.28 38.61 17.70
CA ILE A 750 -9.87 37.38 17.16
C ILE A 750 -8.97 36.78 16.08
N ARG A 751 -8.33 37.58 15.20
CA ARG A 751 -7.36 37.10 14.21
C ARG A 751 -6.06 36.52 14.79
N ARG A 752 -5.76 36.74 16.06
CA ARG A 752 -4.62 36.12 16.78
C ARG A 752 -4.97 34.78 17.45
N LEU A 753 -6.26 34.44 17.55
CA LEU A 753 -6.75 33.19 18.14
C LEU A 753 -7.14 32.18 17.07
N THR A 754 -7.15 32.56 15.77
CA THR A 754 -7.50 31.72 14.61
C THR A 754 -6.29 31.46 13.69
N ARG A 755 -5.06 31.76 14.16
CA ARG A 755 -3.80 31.32 13.54
C ARG A 755 -3.10 30.31 14.44
#